data_8b40f905cfdeadf23ae47f5b67893381
#
_entry.id   8b40f905cfdeadf23ae47f5b67893381
#
_cell.length_a   1.000
_cell.length_b   1.000
_cell.length_c   1.000
_cell.angle_alpha   90.00
_cell.angle_beta   90.00
_cell.angle_gamma   90.00
#
_symmetry.space_group_name_H-M   'P 1'
#
loop_
_entity.id
_entity.type
_entity.pdbx_description
1 polymer ?
#
loop_
_entity_poly.entity_id
_entity_poly.type
_entity_poly.pdbx_seq_one_letter_code
_entity_poly.pdbx_strand_id
1 'polypeptide(L)'
;MAAAGETRARSFNARMMWAIAGAEMRSTRRLARYWVFSVLAVIIALLIYAYTSVLHGMFSAYSGTVGSMSPRLLVAASGMYMLVIFLVGLIFLAFDVRARDERERMAEVLDVRPPSNSEYIFGRSLALVIMSWIPVLVALAIMQGFGGLSRLNGWPVGDLLQPHSIVGFLIYSVTALVVWCSVVIFISVAVRHRLGVIVASLGALGLQFWVTFQLPVYLQPVFSILPTFDMASDMVPLVLPPGTALHMGALWSLAAALLMLAAALFPRSDGGSKQRRLAIGGGLLTLSVACFGLHTFEVRGPIDERRAWLAVHEQHQNDPRMDIESITGRVVLDPGRSVAIDIELRGHSGSEAGDSLTFAFNPGFTITRLAVNGAAAGYQHADGILRVTAPAGGKRAVSVAITAAGQPDLTFGYLDTAFDFYLGDLMSSQLFLLGYEISNFSSEMVALMPGSRWLPIAGSDVPSDDPRGRATDYFKLDLEVEVPDGWLVAGPGRRDPVPGKSDSFRFNPKGWVYDIALIASEFARRSVEIDGLELEVLVHPDHVRNLEFFSDAEGAIKDRVQEMMTEARTFNLAYPYESLTLVEVPNRLRGYGGDWRMDTVQTMPGMLLLRETGFPTARFDRGFDDPAKFEDKEGGMAGAKVEVIERFFENDFSGGNLFTGVSRHFLRSQTSAEGDGAIALNWVLDEMASQLLTDKRGYFSAHEFASQANILIGKTMVDMGTGRAGSVAEALVRNVTNRPTVWDRALGDALADLDPHDHPGQSINVMALKGSAVARSIIDGIGRGKTGHLLASLRSRYAGETFTTTEFNNLAVELGIDLPALLGDWLRDAALPGFLVSELEAYRLADDKLGNPRYQMKVSVRNDEATPGLFTLRYAHGARNKTIHDSTDPIRVPGNSSVDVGVITSSPVREVWMRPYLSLNRHQVRVPLPRGALDRGRATSDVARLVEIQSDAEPFSGVFPSDWEPPRTSAIVVDDLDGGFVVHSDRLMDGSMGGAADLQGLKLD
;
A
#
# COMPACT_ATOMS: atom_id res chain seq x y z
N MET A 1 42.80 -65.74 27.73
CA MET A 1 41.33 -65.59 27.69
C MET A 1 40.99 -64.16 28.20
N ALA A 2 40.87 -63.20 27.30
CA ALA A 2 40.43 -61.84 27.62
C ALA A 2 38.96 -61.78 27.27
N ALA A 3 38.14 -61.64 28.31
CA ALA A 3 36.68 -61.40 28.14
C ALA A 3 36.44 -60.07 27.44
N ALA A 4 35.94 -60.15 26.23
CA ALA A 4 35.39 -58.98 25.51
C ALA A 4 34.12 -58.56 26.31
N GLY A 5 34.30 -57.57 27.15
CA GLY A 5 33.16 -56.91 27.79
C GLY A 5 32.37 -56.17 26.70
N GLU A 6 31.18 -56.66 26.38
CA GLU A 6 30.16 -55.92 25.63
C GLU A 6 29.92 -54.59 26.31
N THR A 7 30.45 -53.53 25.76
CA THR A 7 30.08 -52.18 26.13
C THR A 7 28.62 -51.93 25.75
N ARG A 8 27.73 -52.26 26.71
CA ARG A 8 26.31 -51.91 26.62
C ARG A 8 26.20 -50.43 26.19
N ALA A 9 25.68 -50.21 25.01
CA ALA A 9 25.46 -48.87 24.48
C ALA A 9 24.66 -48.06 25.51
N ARG A 10 25.30 -47.08 26.12
CA ARG A 10 24.73 -46.23 27.15
C ARG A 10 23.55 -45.45 26.57
N SER A 11 22.34 -45.60 27.09
CA SER A 11 21.16 -44.86 26.67
C SER A 11 21.30 -43.38 27.09
N PHE A 12 20.79 -42.49 26.28
CA PHE A 12 20.72 -41.03 26.56
C PHE A 12 19.91 -40.79 27.88
N ASN A 13 20.51 -40.03 28.79
CA ASN A 13 19.92 -39.79 30.12
C ASN A 13 19.42 -38.32 30.21
N ALA A 14 18.13 -38.08 30.05
CA ALA A 14 17.52 -36.78 30.14
C ALA A 14 17.75 -36.08 31.49
N ARG A 15 17.84 -36.81 32.61
CA ARG A 15 18.13 -36.17 33.92
C ARG A 15 19.55 -35.61 33.95
N MET A 16 20.50 -36.28 33.31
CA MET A 16 21.88 -35.80 33.20
C MET A 16 21.95 -34.55 32.32
N MET A 17 21.24 -34.55 31.20
CA MET A 17 21.11 -33.37 30.32
C MET A 17 20.56 -32.16 31.09
N TRP A 18 19.47 -32.34 31.87
CA TRP A 18 18.90 -31.29 32.71
C TRP A 18 19.84 -30.82 33.85
N ALA A 19 20.63 -31.73 34.42
CA ALA A 19 21.61 -31.38 35.43
C ALA A 19 22.72 -30.49 34.81
N ILE A 20 23.18 -30.81 33.59
CA ILE A 20 24.14 -30.01 32.83
C ILE A 20 23.51 -28.65 32.48
N ALA A 21 22.29 -28.65 31.99
CA ALA A 21 21.57 -27.42 31.69
C ALA A 21 21.45 -26.51 32.92
N GLY A 22 21.07 -27.05 34.07
CA GLY A 22 21.00 -26.30 35.33
C GLY A 22 22.36 -25.76 35.79
N ALA A 23 23.45 -26.53 35.61
CA ALA A 23 24.80 -26.04 35.88
C ALA A 23 25.21 -24.89 34.95
N GLU A 24 24.96 -25.02 33.64
CA GLU A 24 25.25 -23.99 32.62
C GLU A 24 24.43 -22.73 32.85
N MET A 25 23.14 -22.82 33.18
CA MET A 25 22.30 -21.66 33.52
C MET A 25 22.86 -20.89 34.72
N ARG A 26 23.31 -21.60 35.78
CA ARG A 26 23.96 -20.95 36.93
C ARG A 26 25.28 -20.27 36.57
N SER A 27 26.05 -20.89 35.66
CA SER A 27 27.30 -20.30 35.14
C SER A 27 27.02 -19.08 34.28
N THR A 28 26.10 -19.18 33.28
CA THR A 28 25.74 -18.09 32.35
C THR A 28 25.21 -16.89 33.10
N ARG A 29 24.37 -17.06 34.14
CA ARG A 29 23.84 -15.97 34.96
C ARG A 29 24.95 -15.17 35.69
N ARG A 30 26.12 -15.75 35.93
CA ARG A 30 27.26 -15.08 36.55
C ARG A 30 28.11 -14.28 35.55
N LEU A 31 27.90 -14.44 34.24
CA LEU A 31 28.65 -13.73 33.20
C LEU A 31 28.13 -12.32 33.03
N ALA A 32 28.97 -11.32 33.13
CA ALA A 32 28.60 -9.92 32.89
C ALA A 32 28.04 -9.73 31.48
N ARG A 33 28.60 -10.40 30.47
CA ARG A 33 28.11 -10.36 29.08
C ARG A 33 26.66 -10.80 28.93
N TYR A 34 26.18 -11.78 29.70
CA TYR A 34 24.76 -12.19 29.70
C TYR A 34 23.86 -11.02 30.08
N TRP A 35 24.17 -10.34 31.18
CA TRP A 35 23.37 -9.22 31.64
C TRP A 35 23.43 -8.03 30.68
N VAL A 36 24.63 -7.72 30.16
CA VAL A 36 24.80 -6.64 29.17
C VAL A 36 23.93 -6.89 27.95
N PHE A 37 23.99 -8.08 27.35
CA PHE A 37 23.16 -8.38 26.18
C PHE A 37 21.69 -8.49 26.50
N SER A 38 21.32 -9.10 27.61
CA SER A 38 19.90 -9.23 28.00
C SER A 38 19.26 -7.87 28.23
N VAL A 39 19.92 -7.00 28.98
CA VAL A 39 19.43 -5.65 29.25
C VAL A 39 19.39 -4.82 27.96
N LEU A 40 20.45 -4.87 27.15
CA LEU A 40 20.50 -4.15 25.87
C LEU A 40 19.41 -4.63 24.91
N ALA A 41 19.23 -5.93 24.78
CA ALA A 41 18.20 -6.51 23.90
C ALA A 41 16.78 -6.13 24.36
N VAL A 42 16.50 -6.17 25.66
CA VAL A 42 15.21 -5.73 26.21
C VAL A 42 15.03 -4.23 25.99
N ILE A 43 16.06 -3.40 26.23
CA ILE A 43 15.96 -1.95 26.00
C ILE A 43 15.68 -1.66 24.52
N ILE A 44 16.38 -2.30 23.59
CA ILE A 44 16.16 -2.06 22.14
C ILE A 44 14.75 -2.50 21.74
N ALA A 45 14.29 -3.67 22.21
CA ALA A 45 12.93 -4.12 21.94
C ALA A 45 11.88 -3.13 22.49
N LEU A 46 12.09 -2.60 23.70
CA LEU A 46 11.21 -1.60 24.29
C LEU A 46 11.30 -0.24 23.55
N LEU A 47 12.47 0.14 23.06
CA LEU A 47 12.62 1.34 22.23
C LEU A 47 11.87 1.21 20.90
N ILE A 48 11.91 0.04 20.26
CA ILE A 48 11.11 -0.22 19.06
C ILE A 48 9.61 -0.09 19.38
N TYR A 49 9.15 -0.70 20.47
CA TYR A 49 7.76 -0.58 20.91
C TYR A 49 7.36 0.86 21.24
N ALA A 50 8.20 1.59 21.97
CA ALA A 50 7.96 2.99 22.30
C ALA A 50 7.92 3.87 21.04
N TYR A 51 8.87 3.67 20.13
CA TYR A 51 8.93 4.39 18.86
C TYR A 51 7.68 4.19 18.02
N THR A 52 7.28 2.94 17.77
CA THR A 52 6.07 2.63 17.02
C THR A 52 4.81 3.12 17.72
N SER A 53 4.74 3.02 19.05
CA SER A 53 3.63 3.53 19.85
C SER A 53 3.49 5.05 19.75
N VAL A 54 4.61 5.78 19.77
CA VAL A 54 4.61 7.24 19.61
C VAL A 54 4.20 7.61 18.19
N LEU A 55 4.79 6.98 17.18
CA LEU A 55 4.43 7.24 15.79
C LEU A 55 2.95 6.97 15.51
N HIS A 56 2.46 5.82 15.92
CA HIS A 56 1.04 5.47 15.77
C HIS A 56 0.13 6.47 16.51
N GLY A 57 0.43 6.76 17.77
CA GLY A 57 -0.33 7.73 18.54
C GLY A 57 -0.29 9.14 17.98
N MET A 58 0.78 9.54 17.27
CA MET A 58 0.92 10.89 16.69
C MET A 58 0.33 11.01 15.29
N PHE A 59 0.39 9.96 14.48
CA PHE A 59 0.16 10.09 13.05
C PHE A 59 -0.89 9.12 12.48
N SER A 60 -1.43 8.18 13.26
CA SER A 60 -2.45 7.27 12.76
C SER A 60 -3.74 7.99 12.34
N ALA A 61 -4.08 9.10 12.98
CA ALA A 61 -5.19 9.96 12.59
C ALA A 61 -4.90 10.84 11.36
N TYR A 62 -3.67 10.76 10.81
CA TYR A 62 -3.29 11.50 9.63
C TYR A 62 -3.34 10.63 8.36
N SER A 63 -3.00 9.34 8.46
CA SER A 63 -3.02 8.41 7.33
C SER A 63 -3.18 6.97 7.80
N GLY A 64 -3.99 6.18 7.10
CA GLY A 64 -4.19 4.75 7.34
C GLY A 64 -2.90 3.92 7.20
N THR A 65 -1.95 4.35 6.37
CA THR A 65 -0.65 3.67 6.25
C THR A 65 0.14 3.66 7.55
N VAL A 66 0.03 4.72 8.37
CA VAL A 66 0.66 4.76 9.69
C VAL A 66 -0.03 3.81 10.68
N GLY A 67 -1.27 3.45 10.44
CA GLY A 67 -2.00 2.46 11.22
C GLY A 67 -1.32 1.08 11.21
N SER A 68 -0.63 0.72 10.13
CA SER A 68 0.17 -0.52 10.06
C SER A 68 1.30 -0.58 11.10
N MET A 69 1.72 0.58 11.64
CA MET A 69 2.67 0.69 12.76
C MET A 69 1.99 0.59 14.13
N SER A 70 0.75 0.10 14.20
CA SER A 70 0.05 -0.08 15.47
C SER A 70 0.88 -0.91 16.44
N PRO A 71 1.08 -0.46 17.68
CA PRO A 71 1.78 -1.24 18.70
C PRO A 71 1.09 -2.58 18.96
N ARG A 72 -0.22 -2.67 18.73
CA ARG A 72 -0.99 -3.92 18.86
C ARG A 72 -0.49 -5.01 17.90
N LEU A 73 -0.14 -4.65 16.67
CA LEU A 73 0.31 -5.57 15.62
C LEU A 73 1.85 -5.65 15.52
N LEU A 74 2.59 -4.93 16.36
CA LEU A 74 4.05 -4.77 16.30
C LEU A 74 4.79 -6.10 16.20
N VAL A 75 4.37 -7.10 16.97
CA VAL A 75 5.10 -8.38 17.08
C VAL A 75 5.02 -9.15 15.76
N ALA A 76 3.89 -9.10 15.07
CA ALA A 76 3.74 -9.71 13.75
C ALA A 76 4.50 -8.92 12.67
N ALA A 77 4.40 -7.59 12.69
CA ALA A 77 5.02 -6.74 11.68
C ALA A 77 6.55 -6.61 11.85
N SER A 78 7.04 -6.54 13.08
CA SER A 78 8.44 -6.22 13.39
C SER A 78 9.15 -7.25 14.27
N GLY A 79 8.51 -8.37 14.58
CA GLY A 79 9.07 -9.41 15.45
C GLY A 79 10.40 -9.98 14.94
N MET A 80 10.56 -10.07 13.62
CA MET A 80 11.81 -10.47 12.98
C MET A 80 12.99 -9.59 13.42
N TYR A 81 12.84 -8.27 13.33
CA TYR A 81 13.89 -7.31 13.71
C TYR A 81 14.21 -7.37 15.20
N MET A 82 13.20 -7.57 16.03
CA MET A 82 13.40 -7.75 17.47
C MET A 82 14.22 -9.02 17.77
N LEU A 83 13.90 -10.14 17.10
CA LEU A 83 14.62 -11.41 17.30
C LEU A 83 16.08 -11.36 16.88
N VAL A 84 16.45 -10.62 15.82
CA VAL A 84 17.84 -10.49 15.38
C VAL A 84 18.76 -10.07 16.52
N ILE A 85 18.31 -9.16 17.39
CA ILE A 85 19.10 -8.65 18.52
C ILE A 85 19.40 -9.80 19.49
N PHE A 86 18.39 -10.66 19.74
CA PHE A 86 18.57 -11.82 20.61
C PHE A 86 19.46 -12.88 19.97
N LEU A 87 19.39 -13.07 18.64
CA LEU A 87 20.27 -13.98 17.92
C LEU A 87 21.73 -13.54 17.97
N VAL A 88 22.01 -12.24 17.78
CA VAL A 88 23.34 -11.65 17.94
C VAL A 88 23.84 -11.83 19.37
N GLY A 89 23.00 -11.56 20.36
CA GLY A 89 23.32 -11.80 21.78
C GLY A 89 23.72 -13.26 22.05
N LEU A 90 22.98 -14.21 21.45
CA LEU A 90 23.22 -15.64 21.60
C LEU A 90 24.60 -16.05 21.02
N ILE A 91 25.08 -15.43 19.94
CA ILE A 91 26.46 -15.65 19.43
C ILE A 91 27.47 -15.41 20.55
N PHE A 92 27.37 -14.28 21.23
CA PHE A 92 28.29 -13.90 22.32
C PHE A 92 28.13 -14.75 23.58
N LEU A 93 27.04 -15.46 23.75
CA LEU A 93 26.88 -16.43 24.83
C LEU A 93 27.43 -17.81 24.48
N ALA A 94 27.33 -18.22 23.20
CA ALA A 94 27.65 -19.58 22.75
C ALA A 94 29.05 -19.71 22.11
N PHE A 95 29.69 -18.63 21.66
CA PHE A 95 30.93 -18.69 20.88
C PHE A 95 32.13 -19.33 21.62
N ASP A 96 32.17 -19.32 22.95
CA ASP A 96 33.31 -19.79 23.73
C ASP A 96 32.98 -21.01 24.60
N VAL A 97 31.90 -21.71 24.27
CA VAL A 97 31.44 -22.89 25.02
C VAL A 97 32.57 -23.88 25.30
N ARG A 98 33.41 -24.13 24.31
CA ARG A 98 34.58 -24.99 24.42
C ARG A 98 35.77 -24.33 25.10
N ALA A 99 36.13 -23.14 24.63
CA ALA A 99 37.34 -22.44 25.08
C ALA A 99 37.24 -21.98 26.54
N ARG A 100 36.03 -21.86 27.11
CA ARG A 100 35.81 -21.60 28.53
C ARG A 100 36.20 -22.77 29.41
N ASP A 101 35.80 -23.98 29.03
CA ASP A 101 36.11 -25.21 29.77
C ASP A 101 37.62 -25.50 29.81
N GLU A 102 38.31 -25.25 28.70
CA GLU A 102 39.76 -25.38 28.65
C GLU A 102 40.48 -24.36 29.57
N ARG A 103 40.01 -23.12 29.58
CA ARG A 103 40.58 -22.03 30.39
C ARG A 103 40.35 -22.22 31.90
N GLU A 104 39.16 -22.71 32.27
CA GLU A 104 38.77 -22.93 33.67
C GLU A 104 39.28 -24.30 34.18
N ARG A 105 40.04 -25.06 33.41
CA ARG A 105 40.51 -26.44 33.70
C ARG A 105 39.38 -27.39 34.04
N MET A 106 38.15 -27.04 33.69
CA MET A 106 37.01 -27.89 33.87
C MET A 106 37.00 -29.08 32.89
N ALA A 107 37.72 -28.98 31.78
CA ALA A 107 37.85 -30.03 30.81
C ALA A 107 38.38 -31.30 31.45
N GLU A 108 39.42 -31.25 32.28
CA GLU A 108 40.05 -32.37 32.97
C GLU A 108 39.04 -33.09 33.93
N VAL A 109 38.24 -32.29 34.65
CA VAL A 109 37.19 -32.80 35.53
C VAL A 109 36.01 -33.39 34.78
N LEU A 110 35.63 -32.80 33.66
CA LEU A 110 34.55 -33.25 32.80
C LEU A 110 34.94 -34.55 32.04
N ASP A 111 36.22 -34.74 31.68
CA ASP A 111 36.68 -35.93 30.97
C ASP A 111 36.58 -37.18 31.79
N VAL A 112 36.61 -37.08 33.12
CA VAL A 112 36.45 -38.20 34.04
C VAL A 112 34.98 -38.49 34.45
N ARG A 113 34.04 -37.61 34.07
CA ARG A 113 32.63 -37.71 34.46
C ARG A 113 31.77 -38.53 33.48
N PRO A 114 30.65 -39.10 33.98
CA PRO A 114 29.81 -40.01 33.23
C PRO A 114 28.99 -39.47 32.07
N PRO A 115 28.68 -38.15 31.89
CA PRO A 115 27.78 -37.70 30.79
C PRO A 115 28.38 -37.94 29.40
N SER A 116 27.56 -38.38 28.46
CA SER A 116 27.95 -38.47 27.04
C SER A 116 28.10 -37.08 26.38
N ASN A 117 28.85 -37.00 25.29
CA ASN A 117 29.00 -35.76 24.53
C ASN A 117 27.64 -35.22 24.03
N SER A 118 26.71 -36.12 23.69
CA SER A 118 25.34 -35.72 23.30
C SER A 118 24.62 -35.07 24.47
N GLU A 119 24.60 -35.66 25.67
CA GLU A 119 23.98 -35.10 26.85
C GLU A 119 24.60 -33.75 27.23
N TYR A 120 25.91 -33.63 27.05
CA TYR A 120 26.67 -32.42 27.31
C TYR A 120 26.29 -31.29 26.35
N ILE A 121 26.33 -31.52 25.05
CA ILE A 121 26.04 -30.52 24.00
C ILE A 121 24.54 -30.10 24.07
N PHE A 122 23.62 -31.06 24.16
CA PHE A 122 22.19 -30.78 24.27
C PHE A 122 21.85 -30.03 25.56
N GLY A 123 22.45 -30.41 26.71
CA GLY A 123 22.24 -29.74 27.98
C GLY A 123 22.70 -28.27 27.94
N ARG A 124 23.86 -28.01 27.32
CA ARG A 124 24.34 -26.63 27.13
C ARG A 124 23.50 -25.81 26.15
N SER A 125 23.12 -26.43 25.04
CA SER A 125 22.22 -25.77 24.07
C SER A 125 20.91 -25.38 24.74
N LEU A 126 20.29 -26.29 25.46
CA LEU A 126 19.04 -26.04 26.20
C LEU A 126 19.18 -24.88 27.20
N ALA A 127 20.29 -24.86 27.97
CA ALA A 127 20.55 -23.79 28.92
C ALA A 127 20.68 -22.41 28.23
N LEU A 128 21.45 -22.33 27.13
CA LEU A 128 21.67 -21.09 26.40
C LEU A 128 20.37 -20.60 25.75
N VAL A 129 19.57 -21.50 25.17
CA VAL A 129 18.27 -21.17 24.62
C VAL A 129 17.34 -20.61 25.69
N ILE A 130 17.18 -21.30 26.84
CA ILE A 130 16.34 -20.83 27.96
C ILE A 130 16.81 -19.45 28.44
N MET A 131 18.13 -19.28 28.64
CA MET A 131 18.70 -18.01 29.11
C MET A 131 18.51 -16.87 28.11
N SER A 132 18.54 -17.16 26.82
CA SER A 132 18.29 -16.14 25.77
C SER A 132 16.80 -15.86 25.57
N TRP A 133 15.93 -16.81 25.89
CA TRP A 133 14.48 -16.66 25.76
C TRP A 133 13.84 -15.88 26.92
N ILE A 134 14.44 -15.95 28.14
CA ILE A 134 13.97 -15.19 29.28
C ILE A 134 13.86 -13.68 28.99
N PRO A 135 14.89 -13.01 28.42
CA PRO A 135 14.77 -11.60 28.03
C PRO A 135 13.66 -11.31 27.02
N VAL A 136 13.35 -12.24 26.10
CA VAL A 136 12.21 -12.10 25.18
C VAL A 136 10.89 -12.05 25.95
N LEU A 137 10.71 -12.99 26.89
CA LEU A 137 9.53 -13.02 27.75
C LEU A 137 9.41 -11.76 28.61
N VAL A 138 10.52 -11.27 29.15
CA VAL A 138 10.56 -10.03 29.94
C VAL A 138 10.15 -8.83 29.08
N ALA A 139 10.68 -8.71 27.86
CA ALA A 139 10.32 -7.64 26.93
C ALA A 139 8.82 -7.65 26.62
N LEU A 140 8.28 -8.81 26.25
CA LEU A 140 6.84 -8.96 25.97
C LEU A 140 5.98 -8.65 27.21
N ALA A 141 6.37 -9.12 28.39
CA ALA A 141 5.64 -8.83 29.63
C ALA A 141 5.61 -7.34 29.97
N ILE A 142 6.73 -6.62 29.73
CA ILE A 142 6.79 -5.18 29.96
C ILE A 142 5.93 -4.44 28.92
N MET A 143 6.00 -4.82 27.63
CA MET A 143 5.17 -4.25 26.57
C MET A 143 3.68 -4.44 26.88
N GLN A 144 3.28 -5.65 27.27
CA GLN A 144 1.90 -5.99 27.63
C GLN A 144 1.44 -5.25 28.90
N GLY A 145 2.30 -5.17 29.90
CA GLY A 145 2.01 -4.42 31.13
C GLY A 145 1.84 -2.93 30.86
N PHE A 146 2.71 -2.34 30.04
CA PHE A 146 2.60 -0.93 29.64
C PHE A 146 1.35 -0.70 28.77
N GLY A 147 1.09 -1.55 27.79
CA GLY A 147 -0.12 -1.48 26.96
C GLY A 147 -1.40 -1.57 27.80
N GLY A 148 -1.45 -2.47 28.78
CA GLY A 148 -2.55 -2.58 29.74
C GLY A 148 -2.75 -1.32 30.58
N LEU A 149 -1.66 -0.76 31.12
CA LEU A 149 -1.70 0.52 31.86
C LEU A 149 -2.14 1.67 30.97
N SER A 150 -1.66 1.72 29.72
CA SER A 150 -2.05 2.73 28.75
C SER A 150 -3.55 2.68 28.48
N ARG A 151 -4.08 1.49 28.23
CA ARG A 151 -5.52 1.28 27.98
C ARG A 151 -6.38 1.67 29.19
N LEU A 152 -5.96 1.29 30.41
CA LEU A 152 -6.69 1.62 31.65
C LEU A 152 -6.71 3.13 31.93
N ASN A 153 -5.66 3.85 31.59
CA ASN A 153 -5.54 5.29 31.87
C ASN A 153 -5.94 6.15 30.65
N GLY A 154 -6.36 5.56 29.52
CA GLY A 154 -6.69 6.30 28.32
C GLY A 154 -5.48 7.03 27.68
N TRP A 155 -4.25 6.53 27.90
CA TRP A 155 -3.07 7.20 27.35
C TRP A 155 -3.07 7.11 25.82
N PRO A 156 -2.61 8.16 25.12
CA PRO A 156 -2.60 8.18 23.66
C PRO A 156 -1.46 7.34 23.04
N VAL A 157 -0.61 6.74 23.86
CA VAL A 157 0.61 6.03 23.45
C VAL A 157 0.62 4.62 24.04
N GLY A 158 0.86 3.63 23.20
CA GLY A 158 0.89 2.24 23.58
C GLY A 158 -0.48 1.55 23.51
N ASP A 159 -0.47 0.27 23.26
CA ASP A 159 -1.65 -0.62 23.25
C ASP A 159 -1.23 -2.04 23.67
N LEU A 160 -2.23 -2.86 24.00
CA LEU A 160 -2.02 -4.28 24.22
C LEU A 160 -1.61 -4.95 22.91
N LEU A 161 -0.56 -5.77 22.99
CA LEU A 161 -0.20 -6.64 21.88
C LEU A 161 -1.30 -7.66 21.59
N GLN A 162 -1.51 -7.99 20.35
CA GLN A 162 -2.50 -8.98 19.93
C GLN A 162 -2.14 -10.38 20.48
N PRO A 163 -3.06 -11.09 21.18
CA PRO A 163 -2.76 -12.37 21.82
C PRO A 163 -2.27 -13.44 20.84
N HIS A 164 -2.90 -13.55 19.67
CA HIS A 164 -2.53 -14.54 18.64
C HIS A 164 -1.11 -14.30 18.13
N SER A 165 -0.75 -13.05 17.85
CA SER A 165 0.60 -12.64 17.44
C SER A 165 1.63 -12.93 18.53
N ILE A 166 1.31 -12.75 19.82
CA ILE A 166 2.21 -13.10 20.93
C ILE A 166 2.49 -14.61 20.91
N VAL A 167 1.45 -15.47 20.81
CA VAL A 167 1.62 -16.93 20.81
C VAL A 167 2.45 -17.37 19.61
N GLY A 168 2.13 -16.86 18.41
CA GLY A 168 2.91 -17.14 17.20
C GLY A 168 4.38 -16.75 17.37
N PHE A 169 4.63 -15.54 17.86
CA PHE A 169 5.99 -15.05 18.10
C PHE A 169 6.76 -15.86 19.13
N LEU A 170 6.09 -16.31 20.20
CA LEU A 170 6.73 -17.18 21.20
C LEU A 170 7.18 -18.50 20.58
N ILE A 171 6.36 -19.12 19.73
CA ILE A 171 6.70 -20.34 19.01
C ILE A 171 7.89 -20.12 18.06
N TYR A 172 7.82 -19.06 17.25
CA TYR A 172 8.91 -18.70 16.34
C TYR A 172 10.21 -18.34 17.06
N SER A 173 10.13 -17.57 18.15
CA SER A 173 11.32 -17.15 18.92
C SER A 173 12.06 -18.32 19.53
N VAL A 174 11.35 -19.29 20.12
CA VAL A 174 11.99 -20.53 20.63
C VAL A 174 12.66 -21.29 19.51
N THR A 175 11.96 -21.49 18.39
CA THR A 175 12.49 -22.22 17.23
C THR A 175 13.73 -21.54 16.67
N ALA A 176 13.69 -20.23 16.45
CA ALA A 176 14.83 -19.46 15.95
C ALA A 176 16.04 -19.55 16.90
N LEU A 177 15.81 -19.40 18.21
CA LEU A 177 16.88 -19.51 19.20
C LEU A 177 17.48 -20.92 19.27
N VAL A 178 16.66 -21.97 19.17
CA VAL A 178 17.14 -23.38 19.15
C VAL A 178 17.99 -23.63 17.92
N VAL A 179 17.50 -23.27 16.73
CA VAL A 179 18.25 -23.45 15.48
C VAL A 179 19.54 -22.66 15.51
N TRP A 180 19.47 -21.39 15.88
CA TRP A 180 20.64 -20.51 15.88
C TRP A 180 21.68 -20.92 16.90
N CYS A 181 21.26 -21.32 18.11
CA CYS A 181 22.15 -21.89 19.12
C CYS A 181 22.86 -23.12 18.60
N SER A 182 22.15 -24.00 17.89
CA SER A 182 22.73 -25.23 17.30
C SER A 182 23.76 -24.92 16.23
N VAL A 183 23.50 -23.91 15.37
CA VAL A 183 24.46 -23.42 14.37
C VAL A 183 25.72 -22.89 15.04
N VAL A 184 25.58 -21.99 16.04
CA VAL A 184 26.72 -21.39 16.72
C VAL A 184 27.54 -22.42 17.49
N ILE A 185 26.88 -23.39 18.18
CA ILE A 185 27.57 -24.47 18.86
C ILE A 185 28.31 -25.36 17.88
N PHE A 186 27.69 -25.74 16.74
CA PHE A 186 28.34 -26.52 15.69
C PHE A 186 29.60 -25.80 15.16
N ILE A 187 29.47 -24.51 14.82
CA ILE A 187 30.59 -23.68 14.39
C ILE A 187 31.67 -23.62 15.48
N SER A 188 31.30 -23.47 16.76
CA SER A 188 32.25 -23.36 17.87
C SER A 188 33.05 -24.67 18.12
N VAL A 189 32.45 -25.80 17.79
CA VAL A 189 33.13 -27.12 17.86
C VAL A 189 34.04 -27.34 16.64
N ALA A 190 33.60 -26.90 15.45
CA ALA A 190 34.34 -27.05 14.21
C ALA A 190 35.51 -26.06 14.11
N VAL A 191 35.28 -24.79 14.47
CA VAL A 191 36.28 -23.70 14.39
C VAL A 191 36.90 -23.47 15.77
N ARG A 192 38.23 -23.74 15.89
CA ARG A 192 38.95 -23.69 17.20
C ARG A 192 39.28 -22.27 17.68
N HIS A 193 39.05 -21.26 16.86
CA HIS A 193 39.46 -19.89 17.15
C HIS A 193 38.22 -19.00 17.48
N ARG A 194 38.22 -18.35 18.63
CA ARG A 194 37.05 -17.58 19.11
C ARG A 194 36.56 -16.48 18.16
N LEU A 195 37.50 -15.68 17.63
CA LEU A 195 37.13 -14.63 16.67
C LEU A 195 36.60 -15.26 15.39
N GLY A 196 37.16 -16.39 14.96
CA GLY A 196 36.64 -17.14 13.79
C GLY A 196 35.20 -17.62 14.00
N VAL A 197 34.84 -18.06 15.21
CA VAL A 197 33.44 -18.45 15.51
C VAL A 197 32.51 -17.23 15.43
N ILE A 198 32.88 -16.08 16.00
CA ILE A 198 32.04 -14.86 15.94
C ILE A 198 31.88 -14.43 14.49
N VAL A 199 32.97 -14.30 13.72
CA VAL A 199 32.93 -13.86 12.32
C VAL A 199 32.13 -14.84 11.47
N ALA A 200 32.33 -16.17 11.62
CA ALA A 200 31.56 -17.16 10.88
C ALA A 200 30.07 -17.16 11.23
N SER A 201 29.73 -16.97 12.52
CA SER A 201 28.34 -16.88 12.96
C SER A 201 27.67 -15.59 12.46
N LEU A 202 28.32 -14.43 12.57
CA LEU A 202 27.77 -13.18 12.01
C LEU A 202 27.66 -13.25 10.49
N GLY A 203 28.65 -13.83 9.82
CA GLY A 203 28.60 -14.09 8.37
C GLY A 203 27.44 -15.00 7.96
N ALA A 204 27.19 -16.09 8.73
CA ALA A 204 26.07 -16.97 8.49
C ALA A 204 24.71 -16.25 8.71
N LEU A 205 24.61 -15.40 9.71
CA LEU A 205 23.42 -14.59 9.94
C LEU A 205 23.18 -13.58 8.82
N GLY A 206 24.24 -12.88 8.39
CA GLY A 206 24.18 -11.97 7.24
C GLY A 206 23.81 -12.67 5.94
N LEU A 207 24.38 -13.87 5.70
CA LEU A 207 24.04 -14.71 4.54
C LEU A 207 22.56 -15.14 4.59
N GLN A 208 22.04 -15.52 5.75
CA GLN A 208 20.62 -15.87 5.94
C GLN A 208 19.73 -14.72 5.50
N PHE A 209 20.00 -13.49 5.95
CA PHE A 209 19.26 -12.30 5.53
C PHE A 209 19.38 -12.06 4.04
N TRP A 210 20.59 -12.05 3.52
CA TRP A 210 20.84 -11.80 2.11
C TRP A 210 20.09 -12.80 1.22
N VAL A 211 20.18 -14.11 1.53
CA VAL A 211 19.44 -15.15 0.79
C VAL A 211 17.93 -14.94 0.88
N THR A 212 17.40 -14.67 2.09
CA THR A 212 15.97 -14.46 2.26
C THR A 212 15.45 -13.30 1.40
N PHE A 213 16.17 -12.17 1.33
CA PHE A 213 15.76 -11.04 0.51
C PHE A 213 15.94 -11.23 -1.01
N GLN A 214 16.77 -12.20 -1.44
CA GLN A 214 16.92 -12.53 -2.86
C GLN A 214 15.89 -13.56 -3.36
N LEU A 215 15.20 -14.21 -2.45
CA LEU A 215 14.20 -15.21 -2.81
C LEU A 215 12.84 -14.52 -3.15
N PRO A 216 12.08 -15.07 -4.12
CA PRO A 216 10.70 -14.70 -4.32
C PRO A 216 9.91 -14.79 -3.01
N VAL A 217 8.88 -13.92 -2.84
CA VAL A 217 8.11 -13.82 -1.59
C VAL A 217 7.59 -15.18 -1.13
N TYR A 218 7.11 -16.03 -2.05
CA TYR A 218 6.56 -17.35 -1.72
C TYR A 218 7.58 -18.34 -1.14
N LEU A 219 8.90 -18.16 -1.43
CA LEU A 219 9.95 -19.02 -0.89
C LEU A 219 10.56 -18.51 0.42
N GLN A 220 10.36 -17.23 0.76
CA GLN A 220 10.93 -16.66 1.98
C GLN A 220 10.52 -17.41 3.25
N PRO A 221 9.24 -17.79 3.47
CA PRO A 221 8.85 -18.56 4.66
C PRO A 221 9.54 -19.92 4.77
N VAL A 222 9.91 -20.55 3.65
CA VAL A 222 10.56 -21.86 3.62
C VAL A 222 11.97 -21.81 4.19
N PHE A 223 12.76 -20.80 3.80
CA PHE A 223 14.19 -20.72 4.10
C PHE A 223 14.53 -19.78 5.26
N SER A 224 13.57 -18.99 5.75
CA SER A 224 13.79 -18.09 6.87
C SER A 224 13.77 -18.83 8.22
N ILE A 225 14.79 -18.58 9.06
CA ILE A 225 14.77 -19.03 10.46
C ILE A 225 13.99 -18.06 11.38
N LEU A 226 13.64 -16.89 10.86
CA LEU A 226 12.91 -15.84 11.54
C LEU A 226 11.46 -15.81 11.07
N PRO A 227 10.52 -15.30 11.88
CA PRO A 227 9.18 -15.07 11.38
C PRO A 227 9.24 -14.11 10.21
N THR A 228 8.56 -14.42 9.12
CA THR A 228 8.37 -13.50 8.00
C THR A 228 7.42 -12.38 8.42
N PHE A 229 7.49 -11.27 7.69
CA PHE A 229 6.51 -10.19 7.86
C PHE A 229 5.10 -10.74 7.63
N ASP A 230 4.21 -10.51 8.59
CA ASP A 230 2.80 -10.87 8.48
C ASP A 230 1.94 -9.64 8.79
N MET A 231 0.94 -9.41 7.95
CA MET A 231 -0.11 -8.43 8.22
C MET A 231 -1.15 -9.07 9.15
N ALA A 232 -0.89 -9.03 10.45
CA ALA A 232 -1.84 -9.53 11.44
C ALA A 232 -3.17 -8.79 11.35
N SER A 233 -4.25 -9.49 11.70
CA SER A 233 -5.62 -8.98 11.69
C SER A 233 -6.33 -9.38 12.97
N ASP A 234 -7.10 -8.46 13.55
CA ASP A 234 -8.02 -8.77 14.65
C ASP A 234 -9.33 -9.39 14.13
N MET A 235 -9.68 -9.11 12.86
CA MET A 235 -10.88 -9.67 12.21
C MET A 235 -10.71 -11.14 11.85
N VAL A 236 -9.51 -11.53 11.40
CA VAL A 236 -9.15 -12.91 11.01
C VAL A 236 -7.82 -13.27 11.67
N PRO A 237 -7.82 -13.52 12.98
CA PRO A 237 -6.60 -13.74 13.73
C PRO A 237 -5.96 -15.10 13.40
N LEU A 238 -4.66 -15.11 13.09
CA LEU A 238 -3.88 -16.32 12.88
C LEU A 238 -2.79 -16.42 13.95
N VAL A 239 -2.61 -17.61 14.51
CA VAL A 239 -1.46 -17.91 15.39
C VAL A 239 -0.24 -18.26 14.55
N LEU A 240 -0.41 -19.10 13.56
CA LEU A 240 0.63 -19.59 12.66
C LEU A 240 0.05 -19.74 11.24
N PRO A 241 0.79 -19.34 10.20
CA PRO A 241 0.38 -19.58 8.81
C PRO A 241 0.23 -21.07 8.49
N PRO A 242 -0.57 -21.44 7.48
CA PRO A 242 -0.63 -22.81 6.97
C PRO A 242 0.75 -23.36 6.59
N GLY A 243 0.96 -24.67 6.66
CA GLY A 243 2.25 -25.31 6.32
C GLY A 243 3.36 -25.16 7.39
N THR A 244 3.17 -24.34 8.40
CA THR A 244 4.16 -24.07 9.47
C THR A 244 4.66 -25.35 10.16
N ALA A 245 3.85 -26.40 10.23
CA ALA A 245 4.25 -27.67 10.87
C ALA A 245 5.43 -28.34 10.16
N LEU A 246 5.45 -28.38 8.83
CA LEU A 246 6.57 -28.92 8.06
C LEU A 246 7.83 -28.06 8.21
N HIS A 247 7.68 -26.74 8.16
CA HIS A 247 8.78 -25.80 8.37
C HIS A 247 9.39 -25.96 9.78
N MET A 248 8.56 -26.00 10.82
CA MET A 248 9.04 -26.23 12.19
C MET A 248 9.72 -27.61 12.32
N GLY A 249 9.13 -28.66 11.72
CA GLY A 249 9.74 -30.00 11.67
C GLY A 249 11.12 -29.98 11.01
N ALA A 250 11.28 -29.26 9.90
CA ALA A 250 12.56 -29.07 9.22
C ALA A 250 13.59 -28.37 10.13
N LEU A 251 13.22 -27.26 10.73
CA LEU A 251 14.09 -26.46 11.60
C LEU A 251 14.50 -27.22 12.87
N TRP A 252 13.58 -27.88 13.56
CA TRP A 252 13.89 -28.68 14.75
C TRP A 252 14.77 -29.88 14.42
N SER A 253 14.52 -30.56 13.28
CA SER A 253 15.37 -31.66 12.81
C SER A 253 16.76 -31.16 12.45
N LEU A 254 16.89 -29.98 11.81
CA LEU A 254 18.17 -29.35 11.54
C LEU A 254 18.95 -29.05 12.80
N ALA A 255 18.30 -28.46 13.79
CA ALA A 255 18.90 -28.15 15.08
C ALA A 255 19.42 -29.41 15.77
N ALA A 256 18.59 -30.44 15.83
CA ALA A 256 18.98 -31.74 16.43
C ALA A 256 20.14 -32.39 15.65
N ALA A 257 20.12 -32.34 14.32
CA ALA A 257 21.20 -32.81 13.46
C ALA A 257 22.53 -32.13 13.77
N LEU A 258 22.52 -30.78 13.81
CA LEU A 258 23.73 -29.99 14.09
C LEU A 258 24.30 -30.28 15.49
N LEU A 259 23.44 -30.40 16.50
CA LEU A 259 23.87 -30.76 17.85
C LEU A 259 24.46 -32.18 17.92
N MET A 260 23.87 -33.13 17.21
CA MET A 260 24.40 -34.53 17.15
C MET A 260 25.75 -34.57 16.40
N LEU A 261 25.88 -33.80 15.30
CA LEU A 261 27.13 -33.68 14.57
C LEU A 261 28.20 -32.96 15.42
N ALA A 262 27.84 -31.90 16.13
CA ALA A 262 28.70 -31.24 17.09
C ALA A 262 29.18 -32.23 18.20
N ALA A 263 28.26 -33.04 18.74
CA ALA A 263 28.59 -34.09 19.73
C ALA A 263 29.51 -35.18 19.17
N ALA A 264 29.42 -35.50 17.87
CA ALA A 264 30.30 -36.44 17.19
C ALA A 264 31.72 -35.87 16.93
N LEU A 265 31.78 -34.54 16.69
CA LEU A 265 33.05 -33.82 16.45
C LEU A 265 33.71 -33.34 17.75
N PHE A 266 32.99 -33.40 18.88
CA PHE A 266 33.54 -32.93 20.14
C PHE A 266 34.75 -33.78 20.57
N PRO A 267 35.89 -33.17 20.93
CA PRO A 267 37.17 -33.85 21.05
C PRO A 267 37.30 -34.76 22.27
N ARG A 268 36.28 -34.87 23.08
CA ARG A 268 36.25 -35.70 24.28
C ARG A 268 35.94 -37.17 23.97
N SER A 269 36.68 -38.08 24.56
CA SER A 269 36.36 -39.53 24.50
C SER A 269 35.42 -39.91 25.65
N ASP A 270 34.16 -40.17 25.36
CA ASP A 270 33.09 -40.44 26.32
C ASP A 270 32.63 -41.91 26.31
N GLY A 271 33.32 -42.78 25.62
CA GLY A 271 32.95 -44.21 25.44
C GLY A 271 31.76 -44.41 24.48
N GLY A 272 31.15 -43.38 23.96
CA GLY A 272 30.08 -43.46 22.96
C GLY A 272 30.58 -43.62 21.54
N SER A 273 29.83 -44.33 20.67
CA SER A 273 30.19 -44.51 19.27
C SER A 273 30.04 -43.20 18.47
N LYS A 274 31.13 -42.67 17.97
CA LYS A 274 31.18 -41.53 17.04
C LYS A 274 30.38 -41.83 15.78
N GLN A 275 30.53 -43.03 15.23
CA GLN A 275 29.80 -43.42 14.01
C GLN A 275 28.28 -43.40 14.20
N ARG A 276 27.79 -43.87 15.35
CA ARG A 276 26.36 -43.84 15.68
C ARG A 276 25.83 -42.38 15.75
N ARG A 277 26.58 -41.46 16.33
CA ARG A 277 26.20 -40.03 16.38
C ARG A 277 26.20 -39.41 14.99
N LEU A 278 27.20 -39.70 14.17
CA LEU A 278 27.25 -39.29 12.77
C LEU A 278 26.07 -39.86 11.98
N ALA A 279 25.73 -41.13 12.18
CA ALA A 279 24.58 -41.74 11.50
C ALA A 279 23.23 -41.11 11.96
N ILE A 280 23.04 -40.86 13.27
CA ILE A 280 21.85 -40.18 13.78
C ILE A 280 21.81 -38.75 13.28
N GLY A 281 22.92 -38.01 13.35
CA GLY A 281 23.01 -36.63 12.85
C GLY A 281 22.74 -36.55 11.35
N GLY A 282 23.30 -37.49 10.58
CA GLY A 282 23.03 -37.61 9.14
C GLY A 282 21.56 -37.93 8.84
N GLY A 283 20.98 -38.89 9.57
CA GLY A 283 19.55 -39.21 9.42
C GLY A 283 18.61 -38.04 9.74
N LEU A 284 18.92 -37.30 10.80
CA LEU A 284 18.15 -36.09 11.15
C LEU A 284 18.32 -34.97 10.11
N LEU A 285 19.53 -34.84 9.54
CA LEU A 285 19.77 -33.87 8.45
C LEU A 285 19.00 -34.29 7.18
N THR A 286 18.98 -35.58 6.85
CA THR A 286 18.16 -36.09 5.75
C THR A 286 16.66 -35.83 6.00
N LEU A 287 16.18 -36.04 7.23
CA LEU A 287 14.80 -35.70 7.61
C LEU A 287 14.52 -34.20 7.45
N SER A 288 15.44 -33.34 7.90
CA SER A 288 15.33 -31.90 7.74
C SER A 288 15.21 -31.50 6.27
N VAL A 289 16.12 -32.03 5.43
CA VAL A 289 16.10 -31.76 3.97
C VAL A 289 14.79 -32.27 3.35
N ALA A 290 14.32 -33.43 3.77
CA ALA A 290 13.04 -33.97 3.29
C ALA A 290 11.84 -33.07 3.69
N CYS A 291 11.80 -32.59 4.94
CA CYS A 291 10.77 -31.66 5.39
C CYS A 291 10.85 -30.30 4.66
N PHE A 292 12.04 -29.75 4.45
CA PHE A 292 12.21 -28.54 3.62
C PHE A 292 11.77 -28.77 2.17
N GLY A 293 12.11 -29.92 1.59
CA GLY A 293 11.69 -30.28 0.24
C GLY A 293 10.18 -30.40 0.11
N LEU A 294 9.54 -31.10 1.08
CA LEU A 294 8.08 -31.23 1.12
C LEU A 294 7.40 -29.87 1.30
N HIS A 295 7.91 -29.04 2.21
CA HIS A 295 7.37 -27.70 2.41
C HIS A 295 7.57 -26.79 1.20
N THR A 296 8.71 -26.89 0.53
CA THR A 296 8.94 -26.18 -0.76
C THR A 296 7.93 -26.64 -1.81
N PHE A 297 7.67 -27.94 -1.89
CA PHE A 297 6.67 -28.48 -2.82
C PHE A 297 5.25 -28.00 -2.48
N GLU A 298 4.87 -28.01 -1.19
CA GLU A 298 3.59 -27.50 -0.72
C GLU A 298 3.39 -26.01 -1.06
N VAL A 299 4.41 -25.18 -0.81
CA VAL A 299 4.36 -23.73 -1.07
C VAL A 299 4.39 -23.43 -2.57
N ARG A 300 5.05 -24.27 -3.36
CA ARG A 300 5.16 -24.10 -4.80
C ARG A 300 3.90 -24.56 -5.56
N GLY A 301 3.16 -25.51 -5.00
CA GLY A 301 1.96 -26.07 -5.64
C GLY A 301 0.99 -25.01 -6.14
N PRO A 302 0.51 -24.09 -5.29
CA PRO A 302 -0.41 -23.00 -5.70
C PRO A 302 0.16 -22.09 -6.81
N ILE A 303 1.48 -21.88 -6.81
CA ILE A 303 2.15 -21.08 -7.86
C ILE A 303 2.17 -21.82 -9.20
N ASP A 304 2.48 -23.13 -9.18
CA ASP A 304 2.49 -23.94 -10.39
C ASP A 304 1.06 -24.13 -10.94
N GLU A 305 0.04 -24.28 -10.07
CA GLU A 305 -1.37 -24.30 -10.45
C GLU A 305 -1.79 -22.95 -11.06
N ARG A 306 -1.42 -21.84 -10.46
CA ARG A 306 -1.69 -20.49 -10.99
C ARG A 306 -1.11 -20.31 -12.39
N ARG A 307 0.12 -20.77 -12.62
CA ARG A 307 0.75 -20.74 -13.96
C ARG A 307 0.01 -21.63 -14.96
N ALA A 308 -0.47 -22.78 -14.50
CA ALA A 308 -1.26 -23.67 -15.34
C ALA A 308 -2.60 -23.02 -15.73
N TRP A 309 -3.30 -22.39 -14.77
CA TRP A 309 -4.52 -21.64 -15.05
C TRP A 309 -4.28 -20.49 -16.03
N LEU A 310 -3.21 -19.71 -15.84
CA LEU A 310 -2.84 -18.62 -16.74
C LEU A 310 -2.66 -19.15 -18.18
N ALA A 311 -1.89 -20.23 -18.36
CA ALA A 311 -1.67 -20.83 -19.67
C ALA A 311 -2.97 -21.34 -20.33
N VAL A 312 -3.92 -21.86 -19.53
CA VAL A 312 -5.24 -22.28 -20.05
C VAL A 312 -6.09 -21.08 -20.44
N HIS A 313 -6.12 -20.04 -19.59
CA HIS A 313 -6.85 -18.81 -19.88
C HIS A 313 -6.32 -18.07 -21.11
N GLU A 314 -5.01 -18.08 -21.34
CA GLU A 314 -4.37 -17.55 -22.57
C GLU A 314 -4.82 -18.31 -23.83
N GLN A 315 -5.03 -19.63 -23.75
CA GLN A 315 -5.55 -20.42 -24.88
C GLN A 315 -6.98 -20.08 -25.23
N HIS A 316 -7.78 -19.60 -24.25
CA HIS A 316 -9.19 -19.27 -24.42
C HIS A 316 -9.46 -17.75 -24.53
N GLN A 317 -8.40 -16.95 -24.68
CA GLN A 317 -8.50 -15.48 -24.73
C GLN A 317 -9.38 -14.95 -25.88
N ASN A 318 -9.44 -15.69 -27.01
CA ASN A 318 -10.22 -15.33 -28.20
C ASN A 318 -11.57 -16.04 -28.28
N ASP A 319 -11.95 -16.81 -27.27
CA ASP A 319 -13.22 -17.51 -27.27
C ASP A 319 -14.41 -16.52 -27.31
N PRO A 320 -15.54 -16.92 -27.93
CA PRO A 320 -16.73 -16.08 -27.97
C PRO A 320 -17.21 -15.70 -26.55
N ARG A 321 -17.49 -14.44 -26.35
CA ARG A 321 -18.02 -13.88 -25.09
C ARG A 321 -19.50 -13.60 -25.19
N MET A 322 -20.18 -13.68 -24.06
CA MET A 322 -21.50 -13.15 -23.85
C MET A 322 -21.39 -11.70 -23.38
N ASP A 323 -22.18 -10.79 -23.93
CA ASP A 323 -22.42 -9.45 -23.41
C ASP A 323 -23.54 -9.58 -22.36
N ILE A 324 -23.19 -9.45 -21.07
CA ILE A 324 -24.11 -9.68 -19.96
C ILE A 324 -24.88 -8.39 -19.66
N GLU A 325 -26.20 -8.41 -19.82
CA GLU A 325 -27.06 -7.27 -19.50
C GLU A 325 -27.66 -7.33 -18.09
N SER A 326 -27.85 -8.53 -17.56
CA SER A 326 -28.37 -8.68 -16.19
C SER A 326 -27.98 -10.00 -15.55
N ILE A 327 -27.78 -9.92 -14.21
CA ILE A 327 -27.56 -11.08 -13.34
C ILE A 327 -28.66 -11.08 -12.28
N THR A 328 -29.37 -12.21 -12.15
CA THR A 328 -30.44 -12.40 -11.15
C THR A 328 -30.21 -13.71 -10.42
N GLY A 329 -30.54 -13.80 -9.13
CA GLY A 329 -30.47 -15.07 -8.43
C GLY A 329 -30.31 -14.99 -6.92
N ARG A 330 -29.77 -16.08 -6.35
CA ARG A 330 -29.57 -16.26 -4.92
C ARG A 330 -28.20 -16.83 -4.62
N VAL A 331 -27.61 -16.34 -3.52
CA VAL A 331 -26.35 -16.82 -2.96
C VAL A 331 -26.59 -17.19 -1.50
N VAL A 332 -26.08 -18.33 -1.05
CA VAL A 332 -26.11 -18.77 0.35
C VAL A 332 -24.68 -18.90 0.83
N LEU A 333 -24.32 -18.20 1.89
CA LEU A 333 -23.00 -18.22 2.49
C LEU A 333 -23.03 -19.10 3.76
N ASP A 334 -22.27 -20.19 3.76
CA ASP A 334 -21.94 -20.99 4.95
C ASP A 334 -20.44 -20.79 5.25
N PRO A 335 -20.06 -19.81 6.11
CA PRO A 335 -18.68 -19.37 6.30
C PRO A 335 -17.72 -20.50 6.65
N GLY A 336 -16.59 -20.54 5.96
CA GLY A 336 -15.55 -21.57 6.11
C GLY A 336 -15.93 -22.97 5.60
N ARG A 337 -17.14 -23.15 5.03
CA ARG A 337 -17.63 -24.45 4.54
C ARG A 337 -18.02 -24.46 3.09
N SER A 338 -18.98 -23.62 2.68
CA SER A 338 -19.46 -23.61 1.29
C SER A 338 -20.15 -22.30 0.92
N VAL A 339 -20.11 -22.00 -0.37
CA VAL A 339 -20.98 -21.03 -1.02
C VAL A 339 -21.86 -21.77 -2.00
N ALA A 340 -23.19 -21.54 -1.96
CA ALA A 340 -24.10 -22.04 -2.97
C ALA A 340 -24.65 -20.87 -3.79
N ILE A 341 -24.66 -21.02 -5.11
CA ILE A 341 -25.16 -20.02 -6.06
C ILE A 341 -26.26 -20.65 -6.92
N ASP A 342 -27.31 -19.88 -7.16
CA ASP A 342 -28.37 -20.20 -8.12
C ASP A 342 -28.69 -18.92 -8.86
N ILE A 343 -28.11 -18.74 -10.07
CA ILE A 343 -28.12 -17.50 -10.81
C ILE A 343 -28.53 -17.69 -12.25
N GLU A 344 -29.07 -16.63 -12.83
CA GLU A 344 -29.37 -16.52 -14.27
C GLU A 344 -28.65 -15.30 -14.83
N LEU A 345 -27.77 -15.52 -15.82
CA LEU A 345 -27.11 -14.51 -16.63
C LEU A 345 -27.96 -14.31 -17.92
N ARG A 346 -28.36 -13.07 -18.21
CA ARG A 346 -29.08 -12.72 -19.44
C ARG A 346 -28.30 -11.66 -20.21
N GLY A 347 -28.25 -11.80 -21.52
CA GLY A 347 -27.58 -10.89 -22.41
C GLY A 347 -27.56 -11.39 -23.84
N HIS A 348 -26.54 -11.00 -24.59
CA HIS A 348 -26.39 -11.32 -26.00
C HIS A 348 -25.11 -12.11 -26.28
N SER A 349 -25.20 -13.13 -27.14
CA SER A 349 -24.00 -13.77 -27.68
C SER A 349 -23.33 -12.84 -28.70
N GLY A 350 -22.00 -12.82 -28.75
CA GLY A 350 -21.27 -12.08 -29.79
C GLY A 350 -21.61 -12.56 -31.22
N SER A 351 -21.37 -11.73 -32.22
CA SER A 351 -21.67 -12.04 -33.62
C SER A 351 -20.89 -13.25 -34.16
N GLU A 352 -19.76 -13.58 -33.58
CA GLU A 352 -18.85 -14.66 -33.93
C GLU A 352 -19.06 -15.93 -33.07
N ALA A 353 -20.09 -15.92 -32.20
CA ALA A 353 -20.36 -17.06 -31.33
C ALA A 353 -20.60 -18.31 -32.16
N GLY A 354 -19.69 -19.26 -32.02
CA GLY A 354 -19.87 -20.63 -32.50
C GLY A 354 -20.90 -21.39 -31.65
N ASP A 355 -20.66 -22.67 -31.45
CA ASP A 355 -21.55 -23.56 -30.67
C ASP A 355 -21.23 -23.50 -29.14
N SER A 356 -20.42 -22.55 -28.66
CA SER A 356 -20.05 -22.47 -27.25
C SER A 356 -19.83 -21.03 -26.78
N LEU A 357 -20.14 -20.80 -25.50
CA LEU A 357 -19.81 -19.59 -24.75
C LEU A 357 -18.78 -19.92 -23.65
N THR A 358 -17.81 -19.03 -23.45
CA THR A 358 -16.78 -19.21 -22.46
C THR A 358 -16.97 -18.20 -21.32
N PHE A 359 -16.77 -18.68 -20.09
CA PHE A 359 -16.81 -17.87 -18.86
C PHE A 359 -15.61 -18.22 -18.00
N ALA A 360 -15.05 -17.23 -17.30
CA ALA A 360 -14.15 -17.46 -16.20
C ALA A 360 -14.97 -17.69 -14.93
N PHE A 361 -14.73 -18.80 -14.25
CA PHE A 361 -15.47 -19.20 -13.05
C PHE A 361 -14.57 -20.00 -12.11
N ASN A 362 -14.56 -19.65 -10.83
CA ASN A 362 -13.66 -20.24 -9.83
C ASN A 362 -13.71 -21.77 -9.82
N PRO A 363 -12.56 -22.46 -9.88
CA PRO A 363 -12.51 -23.92 -9.97
C PRO A 363 -12.99 -24.64 -8.71
N GLY A 364 -13.07 -23.96 -7.56
CA GLY A 364 -13.59 -24.53 -6.31
C GLY A 364 -15.08 -24.84 -6.30
N PHE A 365 -15.83 -24.45 -7.35
CA PHE A 365 -17.26 -24.73 -7.45
C PHE A 365 -17.57 -25.97 -8.28
N THR A 366 -18.53 -26.74 -7.81
CA THR A 366 -19.12 -27.86 -8.56
C THR A 366 -20.49 -27.45 -9.10
N ILE A 367 -20.64 -27.46 -10.40
CA ILE A 367 -21.89 -27.13 -11.08
C ILE A 367 -22.84 -28.35 -10.99
N THR A 368 -24.02 -28.16 -10.43
CA THR A 368 -25.04 -29.20 -10.27
C THR A 368 -26.11 -29.12 -11.36
N ARG A 369 -26.36 -27.93 -11.90
CA ARG A 369 -27.32 -27.69 -12.98
C ARG A 369 -26.83 -26.56 -13.86
N LEU A 370 -26.93 -26.76 -15.17
CA LEU A 370 -26.68 -25.71 -16.14
C LEU A 370 -27.71 -25.79 -17.24
N ALA A 371 -28.35 -24.65 -17.56
CA ALA A 371 -29.33 -24.55 -18.61
C ALA A 371 -29.09 -23.31 -19.48
N VAL A 372 -29.32 -23.44 -20.80
CA VAL A 372 -29.29 -22.33 -21.74
C VAL A 372 -30.66 -22.14 -22.31
N ASN A 373 -31.24 -20.95 -22.24
CA ASN A 373 -32.62 -20.63 -22.66
C ASN A 373 -33.65 -21.60 -22.06
N GLY A 374 -33.46 -21.99 -20.80
CA GLY A 374 -34.33 -22.92 -20.08
C GLY A 374 -34.13 -24.40 -20.40
N ALA A 375 -33.33 -24.79 -21.39
CA ALA A 375 -33.00 -26.17 -21.71
C ALA A 375 -31.65 -26.57 -21.09
N ALA A 376 -31.56 -27.80 -20.56
CA ALA A 376 -30.29 -28.34 -20.06
C ALA A 376 -29.23 -28.32 -21.17
N ALA A 377 -28.08 -27.78 -20.89
CA ALA A 377 -26.97 -27.64 -21.83
C ALA A 377 -25.77 -28.45 -21.39
N GLY A 378 -24.97 -28.91 -22.37
CA GLY A 378 -23.66 -29.49 -22.10
C GLY A 378 -22.68 -28.41 -21.66
N TYR A 379 -21.79 -28.76 -20.72
CA TYR A 379 -20.76 -27.86 -20.27
C TYR A 379 -19.48 -28.61 -19.93
N GLN A 380 -18.38 -27.87 -19.90
CA GLN A 380 -17.10 -28.32 -19.39
C GLN A 380 -16.58 -27.23 -18.42
N HIS A 381 -16.25 -27.62 -17.19
CA HIS A 381 -15.66 -26.72 -16.19
C HIS A 381 -14.37 -27.34 -15.69
N ALA A 382 -13.25 -26.71 -16.03
CA ALA A 382 -11.89 -27.10 -15.62
C ALA A 382 -10.97 -25.88 -15.63
N ASP A 383 -10.01 -25.86 -14.72
CA ASP A 383 -8.95 -24.84 -14.67
C ASP A 383 -9.46 -23.38 -14.64
N GLY A 384 -10.62 -23.17 -14.04
CA GLY A 384 -11.25 -21.85 -13.97
C GLY A 384 -11.97 -21.39 -15.25
N ILE A 385 -12.01 -22.22 -16.29
CA ILE A 385 -12.78 -22.00 -17.53
C ILE A 385 -14.05 -22.83 -17.52
N LEU A 386 -15.18 -22.16 -17.68
CA LEU A 386 -16.49 -22.78 -17.93
C LEU A 386 -16.87 -22.56 -19.38
N ARG A 387 -16.91 -23.64 -20.19
CA ARG A 387 -17.40 -23.63 -21.55
C ARG A 387 -18.78 -24.23 -21.58
N VAL A 388 -19.74 -23.51 -22.16
CA VAL A 388 -21.15 -23.88 -22.21
C VAL A 388 -21.57 -24.05 -23.66
N THR A 389 -22.18 -25.18 -24.00
CA THR A 389 -22.75 -25.40 -25.34
C THR A 389 -23.95 -24.48 -25.55
N ALA A 390 -23.86 -23.62 -26.55
CA ALA A 390 -24.91 -22.66 -26.91
C ALA A 390 -25.44 -22.91 -28.32
N PRO A 391 -26.68 -22.50 -28.64
CA PRO A 391 -27.19 -22.60 -30.00
C PRO A 391 -26.36 -21.79 -30.99
N ALA A 392 -25.95 -22.41 -32.11
CA ALA A 392 -25.13 -21.76 -33.12
C ALA A 392 -25.83 -20.59 -33.83
N GLY A 393 -25.08 -19.55 -34.18
CA GLY A 393 -25.35 -18.54 -35.19
C GLY A 393 -25.94 -17.19 -34.72
N GLY A 394 -25.14 -16.14 -34.96
CA GLY A 394 -25.49 -14.71 -34.92
C GLY A 394 -25.70 -14.08 -33.54
N LYS A 395 -25.73 -12.74 -33.47
CA LYS A 395 -26.05 -12.00 -32.23
C LYS A 395 -27.48 -12.34 -31.78
N ARG A 396 -27.64 -13.05 -30.67
CA ARG A 396 -28.92 -13.51 -30.11
C ARG A 396 -28.98 -13.28 -28.61
N ALA A 397 -30.18 -13.01 -28.13
CA ALA A 397 -30.47 -13.03 -26.71
C ALA A 397 -30.26 -14.45 -26.14
N VAL A 398 -29.48 -14.58 -25.12
CA VAL A 398 -29.12 -15.83 -24.44
C VAL A 398 -29.32 -15.66 -22.93
N SER A 399 -29.93 -16.70 -22.33
CA SER A 399 -30.01 -16.82 -20.87
C SER A 399 -29.23 -18.06 -20.45
N VAL A 400 -28.32 -17.92 -19.48
CA VAL A 400 -27.54 -19.02 -18.91
C VAL A 400 -27.86 -19.13 -17.43
N ALA A 401 -28.57 -20.21 -17.05
CA ALA A 401 -28.88 -20.47 -15.63
C ALA A 401 -27.89 -21.49 -15.06
N ILE A 402 -27.28 -21.15 -13.92
CA ILE A 402 -26.22 -21.94 -13.29
C ILE A 402 -26.57 -22.14 -11.81
N THR A 403 -26.62 -23.41 -11.39
CA THR A 403 -26.68 -23.78 -9.97
C THR A 403 -25.37 -24.50 -9.62
N ALA A 404 -24.60 -23.95 -8.69
CA ALA A 404 -23.33 -24.51 -8.28
C ALA A 404 -23.12 -24.32 -6.78
N ALA A 405 -22.30 -25.18 -6.19
CA ALA A 405 -21.88 -25.05 -4.79
C ALA A 405 -20.46 -25.55 -4.61
N GLY A 406 -19.75 -24.98 -3.65
CA GLY A 406 -18.38 -25.38 -3.32
C GLY A 406 -17.72 -24.42 -2.35
N GLN A 407 -16.47 -24.69 -2.04
CA GLN A 407 -15.61 -23.77 -1.35
C GLN A 407 -14.76 -23.05 -2.40
N PRO A 408 -14.79 -21.71 -2.46
CA PRO A 408 -13.98 -20.97 -3.42
C PRO A 408 -12.51 -21.30 -3.25
N ASP A 409 -11.81 -21.56 -4.34
CA ASP A 409 -10.35 -21.61 -4.31
C ASP A 409 -9.81 -20.20 -4.14
N LEU A 410 -9.21 -19.94 -2.98
CA LEU A 410 -8.72 -18.62 -2.58
C LEU A 410 -7.40 -18.25 -3.28
N THR A 411 -6.78 -19.19 -3.98
CA THR A 411 -5.55 -18.96 -4.76
C THR A 411 -5.84 -18.63 -6.21
N PHE A 412 -7.07 -18.89 -6.67
CA PHE A 412 -7.54 -18.58 -8.01
C PHE A 412 -8.04 -17.14 -8.10
N GLY A 413 -7.51 -16.37 -9.04
CA GLY A 413 -8.04 -15.04 -9.36
C GLY A 413 -6.96 -14.05 -9.79
N TYR A 414 -7.40 -12.92 -10.32
CA TYR A 414 -6.54 -11.86 -10.86
C TYR A 414 -5.46 -12.41 -11.80
N LEU A 415 -5.81 -13.31 -12.71
CA LEU A 415 -4.87 -13.90 -13.68
C LEU A 415 -4.39 -12.87 -14.70
N ASP A 416 -5.15 -11.81 -14.90
CA ASP A 416 -4.85 -10.67 -15.77
C ASP A 416 -4.03 -9.56 -15.09
N THR A 417 -3.58 -9.78 -13.86
CA THR A 417 -2.83 -8.74 -13.13
C THR A 417 -1.42 -8.54 -13.67
N ALA A 418 -1.05 -7.29 -13.84
CA ALA A 418 0.31 -6.91 -14.20
C ALA A 418 1.35 -7.24 -13.12
N PHE A 419 0.93 -7.41 -11.89
CA PHE A 419 1.80 -7.68 -10.77
C PHE A 419 1.35 -8.91 -9.98
N ASP A 420 2.23 -9.91 -9.94
CA ASP A 420 2.06 -11.07 -9.06
C ASP A 420 2.94 -10.88 -7.81
N PHE A 421 2.30 -10.60 -6.68
CA PHE A 421 2.97 -10.38 -5.41
C PHE A 421 3.86 -11.55 -4.99
N TYR A 422 3.41 -12.79 -5.23
CA TYR A 422 4.14 -13.98 -4.78
C TYR A 422 5.40 -14.24 -5.60
N LEU A 423 5.43 -13.87 -6.88
CA LEU A 423 6.58 -14.06 -7.76
C LEU A 423 7.60 -12.94 -7.68
N GLY A 424 7.19 -11.75 -7.23
CA GLY A 424 8.05 -10.61 -7.04
C GLY A 424 8.93 -10.68 -5.78
N ASP A 425 9.91 -9.81 -5.68
CA ASP A 425 10.65 -9.60 -4.45
C ASP A 425 9.91 -8.59 -3.54
N LEU A 426 10.08 -8.72 -2.24
CA LEU A 426 9.40 -7.88 -1.24
C LEU A 426 9.79 -6.39 -1.35
N MET A 427 10.99 -6.09 -1.84
CA MET A 427 11.52 -4.72 -1.93
C MET A 427 11.14 -4.01 -3.21
N SER A 428 10.80 -4.75 -4.27
CA SER A 428 10.43 -4.18 -5.57
C SER A 428 9.02 -3.64 -5.61
N SER A 429 8.15 -4.08 -4.70
CA SER A 429 6.73 -3.75 -4.71
C SER A 429 6.28 -3.11 -3.41
N GLN A 430 5.96 -1.82 -3.47
CA GLN A 430 5.22 -1.15 -2.39
C GLN A 430 3.74 -1.60 -2.35
N LEU A 431 3.29 -2.32 -3.38
CA LEU A 431 1.91 -2.79 -3.49
C LEU A 431 1.55 -3.85 -2.45
N PHE A 432 2.55 -4.54 -1.85
CA PHE A 432 2.26 -5.50 -0.77
C PHE A 432 1.55 -4.83 0.42
N LEU A 433 1.78 -3.53 0.66
CA LEU A 433 1.08 -2.76 1.68
C LEU A 433 -0.43 -2.62 1.40
N LEU A 434 -0.86 -2.88 0.16
CA LEU A 434 -2.25 -2.83 -0.26
C LEU A 434 -3.00 -4.15 -0.04
N GLY A 435 -2.34 -5.15 0.56
CA GLY A 435 -2.87 -6.49 0.78
C GLY A 435 -2.54 -7.44 -0.38
N TYR A 436 -2.59 -8.72 -0.11
CA TYR A 436 -2.18 -9.77 -1.05
C TYR A 436 -3.17 -10.95 -1.13
N GLU A 437 -4.09 -11.09 -0.17
CA GLU A 437 -5.12 -12.13 -0.23
C GLU A 437 -6.19 -11.78 -1.26
N ILE A 438 -6.43 -12.67 -2.20
CA ILE A 438 -7.40 -12.49 -3.29
C ILE A 438 -8.82 -12.38 -2.72
N SER A 439 -9.15 -13.25 -1.78
CA SER A 439 -10.44 -13.35 -1.09
C SER A 439 -10.21 -13.93 0.30
N ASN A 440 -11.19 -13.82 1.18
CA ASN A 440 -11.18 -14.49 2.48
C ASN A 440 -12.47 -15.33 2.60
N PHE A 441 -12.32 -16.55 3.10
CA PHE A 441 -13.44 -17.45 3.32
C PHE A 441 -13.18 -18.28 4.60
N SER A 442 -13.27 -17.60 5.73
CA SER A 442 -13.07 -18.20 7.07
C SER A 442 -14.40 -18.34 7.82
N SER A 443 -14.36 -18.95 9.00
CA SER A 443 -15.53 -19.04 9.90
C SER A 443 -15.92 -17.70 10.52
N GLU A 444 -15.01 -16.73 10.56
CA GLU A 444 -15.18 -15.41 11.16
C GLU A 444 -15.59 -14.35 10.15
N MET A 445 -15.20 -14.55 8.88
CA MET A 445 -15.39 -13.57 7.83
C MET A 445 -15.44 -14.20 6.44
N VAL A 446 -16.30 -13.67 5.60
CA VAL A 446 -16.35 -13.96 4.15
C VAL A 446 -16.11 -12.67 3.39
N ALA A 447 -15.13 -12.67 2.50
CA ALA A 447 -14.88 -11.60 1.53
C ALA A 447 -14.69 -12.22 0.14
N LEU A 448 -15.78 -12.34 -0.60
CA LEU A 448 -15.79 -12.81 -1.98
C LEU A 448 -15.53 -11.62 -2.90
N MET A 449 -14.27 -11.47 -3.31
CA MET A 449 -13.83 -10.35 -4.14
C MET A 449 -14.02 -10.67 -5.64
N PRO A 450 -14.27 -9.67 -6.49
CA PRO A 450 -14.53 -9.90 -7.92
C PRO A 450 -13.41 -10.66 -8.61
N GLY A 451 -12.17 -10.35 -8.26
CA GLY A 451 -11.00 -10.99 -8.85
C GLY A 451 -10.92 -12.50 -8.63
N SER A 452 -11.58 -13.07 -7.63
CA SER A 452 -11.61 -14.52 -7.40
C SER A 452 -12.57 -15.28 -8.32
N ARG A 453 -13.31 -14.57 -9.16
CA ARG A 453 -14.30 -15.14 -10.11
C ARG A 453 -15.29 -16.08 -9.43
N TRP A 454 -15.72 -15.74 -8.24
CA TRP A 454 -16.73 -16.51 -7.49
C TRP A 454 -18.13 -16.51 -8.15
N LEU A 455 -18.38 -15.53 -9.03
CA LEU A 455 -19.46 -15.56 -10.01
C LEU A 455 -18.86 -15.70 -11.42
N PRO A 456 -19.55 -16.41 -12.35
CA PRO A 456 -19.10 -16.49 -13.73
C PRO A 456 -19.09 -15.12 -14.40
N ILE A 457 -17.98 -14.79 -15.05
CA ILE A 457 -17.85 -13.60 -15.92
C ILE A 457 -17.61 -14.03 -17.36
N ALA A 458 -18.03 -13.22 -18.31
CA ALA A 458 -17.91 -13.56 -19.75
C ALA A 458 -16.46 -13.57 -20.22
N GLY A 459 -16.09 -14.62 -20.94
CA GLY A 459 -14.77 -14.83 -21.52
C GLY A 459 -13.75 -15.43 -20.56
N SER A 460 -12.49 -15.48 -20.98
CA SER A 460 -11.36 -15.86 -20.12
C SER A 460 -10.91 -14.67 -19.26
N ASP A 461 -10.12 -14.92 -18.23
CA ASP A 461 -9.57 -13.88 -17.36
C ASP A 461 -8.40 -13.13 -18.03
N VAL A 462 -7.80 -13.73 -19.06
CA VAL A 462 -6.71 -13.13 -19.83
C VAL A 462 -7.30 -12.59 -21.15
N PRO A 463 -7.13 -11.30 -21.44
CA PRO A 463 -7.65 -10.69 -22.66
C PRO A 463 -6.84 -11.08 -23.90
N SER A 464 -7.50 -11.06 -25.08
CA SER A 464 -6.91 -11.46 -26.36
C SER A 464 -5.96 -10.44 -26.96
N ASP A 465 -6.25 -9.16 -26.72
CA ASP A 465 -5.55 -8.03 -27.31
C ASP A 465 -4.75 -7.26 -26.25
N ASP A 466 -4.45 -6.01 -26.53
CA ASP A 466 -3.82 -5.16 -25.54
C ASP A 466 -4.72 -5.08 -24.28
N PRO A 467 -4.30 -5.68 -23.16
CA PRO A 467 -5.13 -5.73 -21.97
C PRO A 467 -5.43 -4.36 -21.41
N ARG A 468 -4.65 -3.35 -21.78
CA ARG A 468 -4.85 -1.95 -21.41
C ARG A 468 -6.14 -1.36 -22.02
N GLY A 469 -6.64 -1.96 -23.07
CA GLY A 469 -7.84 -1.52 -23.77
C GLY A 469 -9.10 -2.34 -23.50
N ARG A 470 -9.10 -3.21 -22.48
CA ARG A 470 -10.23 -4.08 -22.20
C ARG A 470 -11.50 -3.29 -21.86
N ALA A 471 -12.58 -3.60 -22.57
CA ALA A 471 -13.91 -3.09 -22.26
C ALA A 471 -14.42 -3.61 -20.91
N THR A 472 -15.08 -2.75 -20.17
CA THR A 472 -15.80 -3.13 -18.95
C THR A 472 -17.20 -3.62 -19.32
N ASP A 473 -17.60 -4.77 -18.80
CA ASP A 473 -18.96 -5.32 -18.97
C ASP A 473 -19.88 -4.75 -17.87
N TYR A 474 -20.92 -4.02 -18.26
CA TYR A 474 -21.88 -3.39 -17.36
C TYR A 474 -23.23 -4.07 -17.41
N PHE A 475 -23.78 -4.44 -16.25
CA PHE A 475 -25.03 -5.18 -16.16
C PHE A 475 -25.94 -4.65 -15.03
N LYS A 476 -27.21 -5.07 -15.04
CA LYS A 476 -28.16 -4.87 -13.94
C LYS A 476 -28.13 -6.07 -13.00
N LEU A 477 -28.27 -5.82 -11.70
CA LEU A 477 -28.17 -6.85 -10.67
C LEU A 477 -29.45 -6.95 -9.86
N ASP A 478 -29.88 -8.17 -9.57
CA ASP A 478 -30.92 -8.50 -8.58
C ASP A 478 -30.52 -9.79 -7.86
N LEU A 479 -29.91 -9.67 -6.71
CA LEU A 479 -29.29 -10.77 -5.98
C LEU A 479 -29.83 -10.88 -4.55
N GLU A 480 -30.38 -12.04 -4.17
CA GLU A 480 -30.70 -12.39 -2.78
C GLU A 480 -29.49 -13.09 -2.17
N VAL A 481 -29.01 -12.60 -1.01
CA VAL A 481 -27.87 -13.16 -0.27
C VAL A 481 -28.33 -13.59 1.11
N GLU A 482 -28.12 -14.86 1.43
CA GLU A 482 -28.38 -15.44 2.74
C GLU A 482 -27.06 -15.63 3.49
N VAL A 483 -27.04 -15.22 4.76
CA VAL A 483 -25.87 -15.26 5.65
C VAL A 483 -26.26 -15.91 6.98
N PRO A 484 -25.31 -16.33 7.84
CA PRO A 484 -25.64 -16.83 9.17
C PRO A 484 -26.41 -15.82 10.03
N ASP A 485 -27.19 -16.31 10.97
CA ASP A 485 -27.93 -15.47 11.91
C ASP A 485 -26.97 -14.51 12.68
N GLY A 486 -27.35 -13.25 12.75
CA GLY A 486 -26.53 -12.19 13.37
C GLY A 486 -25.46 -11.60 12.47
N TRP A 487 -25.21 -12.14 11.30
CA TRP A 487 -24.27 -11.58 10.34
C TRP A 487 -24.90 -10.47 9.49
N LEU A 488 -24.07 -9.55 9.05
CA LEU A 488 -24.40 -8.55 8.05
C LEU A 488 -23.53 -8.74 6.82
N VAL A 489 -24.07 -8.43 5.64
CA VAL A 489 -23.36 -8.51 4.37
C VAL A 489 -23.37 -7.16 3.69
N ALA A 490 -22.20 -6.69 3.24
CA ALA A 490 -22.05 -5.59 2.30
C ALA A 490 -22.01 -6.15 0.87
N GLY A 491 -22.67 -5.49 -0.05
CA GLY A 491 -22.74 -5.86 -1.45
C GLY A 491 -23.03 -4.64 -2.34
N PRO A 492 -23.22 -4.83 -3.65
CA PRO A 492 -23.48 -3.74 -4.58
C PRO A 492 -24.79 -2.98 -4.27
N GLY A 493 -24.70 -1.73 -3.88
CA GLY A 493 -25.85 -0.89 -3.55
C GLY A 493 -26.44 -1.15 -2.17
N ARG A 494 -27.73 -0.82 -2.00
CA ARG A 494 -28.41 -0.92 -0.71
C ARG A 494 -28.76 -2.35 -0.34
N ARG A 495 -28.54 -2.69 0.93
CA ARG A 495 -28.90 -3.97 1.53
C ARG A 495 -30.35 -3.91 2.03
N ASP A 496 -31.30 -4.42 1.25
CA ASP A 496 -32.71 -4.47 1.63
C ASP A 496 -33.02 -5.82 2.30
N PRO A 497 -33.57 -5.85 3.55
CA PRO A 497 -33.97 -7.08 4.20
C PRO A 497 -35.07 -7.80 3.41
N VAL A 498 -34.98 -9.12 3.26
CA VAL A 498 -36.02 -9.90 2.60
C VAL A 498 -37.17 -10.12 3.59
N PRO A 499 -38.41 -9.76 3.25
CA PRO A 499 -39.56 -9.91 4.15
C PRO A 499 -39.73 -11.35 4.63
N GLY A 500 -39.80 -11.52 5.97
CA GLY A 500 -40.01 -12.82 6.60
C GLY A 500 -38.76 -13.67 6.80
N LYS A 501 -37.53 -13.14 6.45
CA LYS A 501 -36.26 -13.79 6.68
C LYS A 501 -35.34 -12.79 7.39
N SER A 502 -34.76 -13.20 8.54
CA SER A 502 -33.84 -12.34 9.32
C SER A 502 -32.42 -12.34 8.77
N ASP A 503 -32.07 -13.32 7.98
CA ASP A 503 -30.74 -13.70 7.53
C ASP A 503 -30.54 -13.56 6.01
N SER A 504 -31.51 -12.95 5.33
CA SER A 504 -31.49 -12.77 3.88
C SER A 504 -31.66 -11.31 3.49
N PHE A 505 -30.81 -10.88 2.57
CA PHE A 505 -30.76 -9.51 2.07
C PHE A 505 -30.82 -9.49 0.55
N ARG A 506 -31.47 -8.48 -0.03
CA ARG A 506 -31.56 -8.28 -1.46
C ARG A 506 -30.75 -7.06 -1.89
N PHE A 507 -29.97 -7.23 -2.95
CA PHE A 507 -29.20 -6.18 -3.63
C PHE A 507 -29.76 -5.97 -5.03
N ASN A 508 -30.35 -4.79 -5.27
CA ASN A 508 -30.95 -4.41 -6.57
C ASN A 508 -30.64 -2.92 -6.84
N PRO A 509 -29.38 -2.56 -7.10
CA PRO A 509 -28.98 -1.17 -7.31
C PRO A 509 -29.59 -0.59 -8.59
N LYS A 510 -29.99 0.69 -8.57
CA LYS A 510 -30.46 1.40 -9.77
C LYS A 510 -29.34 1.67 -10.76
N GLY A 511 -28.14 1.97 -10.27
CA GLY A 511 -26.93 2.18 -11.07
C GLY A 511 -26.50 0.91 -11.81
N TRP A 512 -25.55 1.05 -12.71
CA TRP A 512 -24.89 -0.07 -13.35
C TRP A 512 -23.92 -0.76 -12.40
N VAL A 513 -23.70 -2.04 -12.62
CA VAL A 513 -22.77 -2.90 -11.88
C VAL A 513 -21.78 -3.50 -12.87
N TYR A 514 -20.51 -3.55 -12.53
CA TYR A 514 -19.47 -4.17 -13.37
C TYR A 514 -18.67 -5.24 -12.62
N ASP A 515 -18.65 -5.13 -11.29
CA ASP A 515 -17.97 -6.06 -10.37
C ASP A 515 -18.86 -6.34 -9.16
N ILE A 516 -18.85 -7.56 -8.65
CA ILE A 516 -19.65 -7.98 -7.50
C ILE A 516 -18.73 -8.51 -6.41
N ALA A 517 -18.67 -7.79 -5.28
CA ALA A 517 -18.09 -8.30 -4.05
C ALA A 517 -19.18 -8.53 -3.00
N LEU A 518 -19.00 -9.55 -2.18
CA LEU A 518 -19.79 -9.78 -0.96
C LEU A 518 -18.85 -9.86 0.24
N ILE A 519 -19.06 -8.99 1.23
CA ILE A 519 -18.26 -8.96 2.44
C ILE A 519 -19.19 -9.14 3.64
N ALA A 520 -19.06 -10.25 4.34
CA ALA A 520 -19.96 -10.64 5.41
C ALA A 520 -19.20 -11.03 6.69
N SER A 521 -19.70 -10.59 7.83
CA SER A 521 -19.19 -10.91 9.17
C SER A 521 -20.20 -10.47 10.24
N GLU A 522 -19.87 -10.70 11.51
CA GLU A 522 -20.61 -10.12 12.66
C GLU A 522 -20.24 -8.62 12.80
N PHE A 523 -20.72 -7.79 11.89
CA PHE A 523 -20.39 -6.37 11.92
C PHE A 523 -21.23 -5.56 12.94
N ALA A 524 -20.59 -4.62 13.63
CA ALA A 524 -21.27 -3.48 14.24
C ALA A 524 -21.63 -2.47 13.14
N ARG A 525 -22.86 -1.95 13.15
CA ARG A 525 -23.43 -1.10 12.13
C ARG A 525 -23.75 0.29 12.64
N ARG A 526 -23.41 1.31 11.86
CA ARG A 526 -23.94 2.66 11.95
C ARG A 526 -24.45 3.10 10.60
N SER A 527 -25.60 3.73 10.54
CA SER A 527 -26.14 4.27 9.29
C SER A 527 -26.87 5.58 9.53
N VAL A 528 -26.83 6.45 8.51
CA VAL A 528 -27.56 7.72 8.48
C VAL A 528 -28.14 7.89 7.09
N GLU A 529 -29.37 8.41 7.00
CA GLU A 529 -30.02 8.73 5.73
C GLU A 529 -29.84 10.22 5.40
N ILE A 530 -29.39 10.50 4.16
CA ILE A 530 -29.11 11.83 3.63
C ILE A 530 -29.80 11.96 2.27
N ASP A 531 -30.88 12.71 2.16
CA ASP A 531 -31.62 12.94 0.89
C ASP A 531 -31.96 11.64 0.11
N GLY A 532 -32.33 10.56 0.83
CA GLY A 532 -32.63 9.26 0.24
C GLY A 532 -31.41 8.38 -0.09
N LEU A 533 -30.19 8.83 0.25
CA LEU A 533 -28.97 8.05 0.26
C LEU A 533 -28.72 7.50 1.66
N GLU A 534 -28.57 6.20 1.80
CA GLU A 534 -28.14 5.58 3.04
C GLU A 534 -26.61 5.54 3.08
N LEU A 535 -26.00 6.31 3.98
CA LEU A 535 -24.57 6.19 4.31
C LEU A 535 -24.44 5.19 5.47
N GLU A 536 -23.74 4.08 5.22
CA GLU A 536 -23.58 3.00 6.19
C GLU A 536 -22.11 2.72 6.45
N VAL A 537 -21.78 2.45 7.71
CA VAL A 537 -20.43 2.01 8.13
C VAL A 537 -20.56 0.70 8.89
N LEU A 538 -19.84 -0.31 8.41
CA LEU A 538 -19.75 -1.66 8.99
C LEU A 538 -18.33 -1.87 9.49
N VAL A 539 -18.16 -2.09 10.80
CA VAL A 539 -16.86 -2.35 11.43
C VAL A 539 -16.91 -3.58 12.32
N HIS A 540 -15.75 -4.15 12.61
CA HIS A 540 -15.63 -5.22 13.59
C HIS A 540 -16.13 -4.75 14.97
N PRO A 541 -16.83 -5.58 15.77
CA PRO A 541 -17.39 -5.16 17.06
C PRO A 541 -16.36 -4.57 18.03
N ASP A 542 -15.11 -5.01 17.97
CA ASP A 542 -14.01 -4.47 18.81
C ASP A 542 -13.47 -3.12 18.30
N HIS A 543 -13.86 -2.65 17.11
CA HIS A 543 -13.35 -1.45 16.45
C HIS A 543 -14.34 -0.27 16.42
N VAL A 544 -15.35 -0.28 17.30
CA VAL A 544 -16.41 0.73 17.35
C VAL A 544 -15.98 2.09 17.89
N ARG A 545 -14.78 2.19 18.47
CA ARG A 545 -14.30 3.40 19.17
C ARG A 545 -14.43 4.67 18.31
N ASN A 546 -14.05 4.62 17.04
CA ASN A 546 -14.11 5.80 16.19
C ASN A 546 -15.54 6.14 15.78
N LEU A 547 -16.44 5.17 15.65
CA LEU A 547 -17.88 5.45 15.46
C LEU A 547 -18.47 6.20 16.67
N GLU A 548 -18.05 5.84 17.88
CA GLU A 548 -18.47 6.54 19.10
C GLU A 548 -17.86 7.94 19.18
N PHE A 549 -16.56 8.08 18.85
CA PHE A 549 -15.85 9.36 18.87
C PHE A 549 -16.46 10.40 17.92
N PHE A 550 -16.92 10.00 16.73
CA PHE A 550 -17.54 10.89 15.75
C PHE A 550 -19.06 11.06 15.93
N SER A 551 -19.69 10.39 16.89
CA SER A 551 -21.14 10.41 17.07
C SER A 551 -21.72 11.80 17.33
N ASP A 552 -20.99 12.69 18.02
CA ASP A 552 -21.37 14.08 18.27
C ASP A 552 -21.13 15.01 17.05
N ALA A 553 -20.37 14.56 16.06
CA ALA A 553 -20.13 15.27 14.80
C ALA A 553 -21.00 14.74 13.63
N GLU A 554 -21.90 13.79 13.89
CA GLU A 554 -22.76 13.16 12.86
C GLU A 554 -23.52 14.19 12.03
N GLY A 555 -24.09 15.23 12.68
CA GLY A 555 -24.78 16.32 11.98
C GLY A 555 -23.86 17.06 11.01
N ALA A 556 -22.67 17.45 11.45
CA ALA A 556 -21.72 18.18 10.61
C ALA A 556 -21.17 17.31 9.45
N ILE A 557 -20.97 16.01 9.69
CA ILE A 557 -20.60 15.05 8.63
C ILE A 557 -21.74 14.94 7.61
N LYS A 558 -22.99 14.82 8.08
CA LYS A 558 -24.18 14.79 7.23
C LYS A 558 -24.27 16.04 6.35
N ASP A 559 -24.15 17.22 6.93
CA ASP A 559 -24.23 18.50 6.22
C ASP A 559 -23.14 18.57 5.13
N ARG A 560 -21.92 18.10 5.42
CA ARG A 560 -20.80 18.08 4.48
C ARG A 560 -21.05 17.12 3.31
N VAL A 561 -21.54 15.91 3.57
CA VAL A 561 -21.90 14.95 2.52
C VAL A 561 -23.04 15.49 1.68
N GLN A 562 -24.05 16.12 2.28
CA GLN A 562 -25.19 16.74 1.58
C GLN A 562 -24.73 17.88 0.67
N GLU A 563 -23.78 18.71 1.11
CA GLU A 563 -23.16 19.75 0.30
C GLU A 563 -22.50 19.17 -0.95
N MET A 564 -21.65 18.13 -0.79
CA MET A 564 -20.98 17.46 -1.90
C MET A 564 -21.99 16.85 -2.89
N MET A 565 -23.02 16.18 -2.40
CA MET A 565 -24.06 15.60 -3.26
C MET A 565 -24.90 16.67 -4.00
N THR A 566 -25.11 17.82 -3.34
CA THR A 566 -25.80 18.96 -3.95
C THR A 566 -24.95 19.58 -5.04
N GLU A 567 -23.66 19.80 -4.81
CA GLU A 567 -22.73 20.29 -5.82
C GLU A 567 -22.70 19.36 -7.04
N ALA A 568 -22.58 18.07 -6.83
CA ALA A 568 -22.61 17.07 -7.91
C ALA A 568 -23.89 17.18 -8.76
N ARG A 569 -25.06 17.39 -8.13
CA ARG A 569 -26.33 17.62 -8.85
C ARG A 569 -26.30 18.89 -9.71
N THR A 570 -25.59 19.93 -9.30
CA THR A 570 -25.46 21.16 -10.13
C THR A 570 -24.76 20.88 -11.46
N PHE A 571 -23.93 19.84 -11.53
CA PHE A 571 -23.27 19.36 -12.74
C PHE A 571 -24.07 18.28 -13.48
N ASN A 572 -25.26 17.91 -13.04
CA ASN A 572 -26.05 16.74 -13.50
C ASN A 572 -25.32 15.39 -13.26
N LEU A 573 -24.48 15.32 -12.25
CA LEU A 573 -23.77 14.13 -11.78
C LEU A 573 -24.43 13.59 -10.50
N ALA A 574 -25.73 13.27 -10.51
CA ALA A 574 -26.36 12.65 -9.34
C ALA A 574 -25.69 11.31 -8.99
N TYR A 575 -25.56 11.04 -7.68
CA TYR A 575 -25.01 9.76 -7.21
C TYR A 575 -25.91 8.61 -7.68
N PRO A 576 -25.35 7.53 -8.26
CA PRO A 576 -26.15 6.56 -8.99
C PRO A 576 -26.78 5.46 -8.13
N TYR A 577 -26.37 5.32 -6.87
CA TYR A 577 -26.83 4.26 -5.96
C TYR A 577 -27.67 4.82 -4.81
N GLU A 578 -28.47 3.96 -4.15
CA GLU A 578 -29.30 4.31 -3.00
C GLU A 578 -28.52 4.25 -1.67
N SER A 579 -27.31 3.69 -1.68
CA SER A 579 -26.44 3.63 -0.50
C SER A 579 -24.98 3.81 -0.86
N LEU A 580 -24.21 4.21 0.15
CA LEU A 580 -22.75 4.14 0.18
C LEU A 580 -22.35 3.41 1.45
N THR A 581 -21.88 2.18 1.32
CA THR A 581 -21.46 1.32 2.42
C THR A 581 -19.95 1.35 2.55
N LEU A 582 -19.44 1.79 3.70
CA LEU A 582 -18.04 1.69 4.10
C LEU A 582 -17.89 0.43 4.95
N VAL A 583 -17.14 -0.57 4.49
CA VAL A 583 -17.00 -1.86 5.17
C VAL A 583 -15.57 -2.16 5.55
N GLU A 584 -15.36 -2.52 6.82
CA GLU A 584 -14.04 -2.91 7.32
C GLU A 584 -13.59 -4.24 6.76
N VAL A 585 -12.32 -4.30 6.37
CA VAL A 585 -11.67 -5.51 5.83
C VAL A 585 -10.29 -5.72 6.46
N PRO A 586 -9.83 -6.98 6.57
CA PRO A 586 -8.50 -7.29 7.06
C PRO A 586 -7.40 -6.63 6.20
N ASN A 587 -6.29 -6.25 6.83
CA ASN A 587 -5.16 -5.65 6.11
C ASN A 587 -4.58 -6.55 5.00
N ARG A 588 -4.70 -7.86 5.16
CA ARG A 588 -4.22 -8.85 4.18
C ARG A 588 -5.07 -8.90 2.92
N LEU A 589 -6.36 -8.52 3.00
CA LEU A 589 -7.23 -8.52 1.84
C LEU A 589 -6.74 -7.49 0.82
N ARG A 590 -6.63 -7.89 -0.43
CA ARG A 590 -6.18 -7.05 -1.52
C ARG A 590 -7.17 -5.89 -1.75
N GLY A 591 -6.71 -4.67 -1.51
CA GLY A 591 -7.48 -3.44 -1.64
C GLY A 591 -7.36 -2.76 -3.00
N TYR A 592 -6.59 -3.34 -3.93
CA TYR A 592 -6.38 -2.79 -5.28
C TYR A 592 -6.84 -3.78 -6.35
N GLY A 593 -7.40 -3.28 -7.44
CA GLY A 593 -7.79 -4.08 -8.59
C GLY A 593 -6.56 -4.75 -9.19
N GLY A 594 -5.56 -3.97 -9.52
CA GLY A 594 -4.24 -4.41 -9.95
C GLY A 594 -4.27 -5.21 -11.24
N ASP A 595 -5.34 -5.14 -11.98
CA ASP A 595 -5.43 -5.62 -13.33
C ASP A 595 -4.64 -4.68 -14.28
N TRP A 596 -4.71 -4.96 -15.55
CA TRP A 596 -4.06 -4.14 -16.57
C TRP A 596 -4.48 -2.66 -16.54
N ARG A 597 -5.58 -2.33 -15.88
CA ARG A 597 -6.06 -0.96 -15.71
C ARG A 597 -5.30 -0.18 -14.64
N MET A 598 -4.33 -0.78 -13.96
CA MET A 598 -3.57 -0.19 -12.83
C MET A 598 -4.48 0.38 -11.74
N ASP A 599 -5.64 -0.24 -11.51
CA ASP A 599 -6.57 0.17 -10.49
C ASP A 599 -5.96 -0.04 -9.11
N THR A 600 -5.63 1.05 -8.44
CA THR A 600 -5.01 1.02 -7.13
C THR A 600 -6.02 0.96 -6.01
N VAL A 601 -7.22 1.52 -6.21
CA VAL A 601 -8.34 1.38 -5.29
C VAL A 601 -9.37 0.44 -5.89
N GLN A 602 -9.60 -0.66 -5.23
CA GLN A 602 -10.70 -1.54 -5.59
C GLN A 602 -12.01 -0.95 -5.09
N THR A 603 -12.81 -0.45 -6.01
CA THR A 603 -14.09 0.20 -5.74
C THR A 603 -15.20 -0.66 -6.32
N MET A 604 -16.13 -1.10 -5.50
CA MET A 604 -17.32 -1.83 -5.90
C MET A 604 -18.53 -0.92 -5.93
N PRO A 605 -19.54 -1.17 -6.79
CA PRO A 605 -20.73 -0.35 -6.89
C PRO A 605 -21.43 -0.10 -5.54
N GLY A 606 -21.46 1.14 -5.07
CA GLY A 606 -22.09 1.52 -3.80
C GLY A 606 -21.34 1.09 -2.53
N MET A 607 -20.10 0.58 -2.65
CA MET A 607 -19.32 0.07 -1.52
C MET A 607 -17.86 0.50 -1.60
N LEU A 608 -17.25 0.79 -0.44
CA LEU A 608 -15.84 1.10 -0.27
C LEU A 608 -15.24 0.30 0.87
N LEU A 609 -13.99 -0.13 0.71
CA LEU A 609 -13.26 -0.89 1.71
C LEU A 609 -12.56 0.05 2.70
N LEU A 610 -12.76 -0.19 4.00
CA LEU A 610 -12.00 0.41 5.08
C LEU A 610 -11.00 -0.62 5.61
N ARG A 611 -9.72 -0.33 5.51
CA ARG A 611 -8.71 -1.21 6.10
C ARG A 611 -8.78 -1.17 7.61
N GLU A 612 -8.65 -2.32 8.23
CA GLU A 612 -8.64 -2.51 9.68
C GLU A 612 -7.64 -1.57 10.40
N THR A 613 -6.43 -1.40 9.86
CA THR A 613 -5.43 -0.46 10.41
C THR A 613 -5.64 0.99 9.98
N GLY A 614 -6.66 1.27 9.16
CA GLY A 614 -7.06 2.60 8.76
C GLY A 614 -8.03 3.26 9.75
N PHE A 615 -9.14 3.76 9.22
CA PHE A 615 -10.17 4.48 9.99
C PHE A 615 -10.64 3.71 11.24
N PRO A 616 -10.89 2.39 11.23
CA PRO A 616 -11.44 1.71 12.40
C PRO A 616 -10.55 1.81 13.65
N THR A 617 -9.23 1.75 13.49
CA THR A 617 -8.26 1.69 14.61
C THR A 617 -7.39 2.93 14.79
N ALA A 618 -7.50 3.93 13.92
CA ALA A 618 -6.77 5.20 14.03
C ALA A 618 -7.11 5.95 15.33
N ARG A 619 -6.14 6.76 15.82
CA ARG A 619 -6.25 7.50 17.10
C ARG A 619 -6.73 8.94 16.85
N PHE A 620 -7.99 9.08 16.42
CA PHE A 620 -8.63 10.39 16.23
C PHE A 620 -8.88 11.13 17.55
N ASP A 621 -9.06 10.40 18.64
CA ASP A 621 -9.29 10.94 19.99
C ASP A 621 -8.18 11.92 20.43
N ARG A 622 -6.99 11.79 19.84
CA ARG A 622 -5.86 12.62 20.21
C ARG A 622 -5.98 14.06 19.70
N GLY A 623 -5.74 15.01 20.59
CA GLY A 623 -5.83 16.43 20.27
C GLY A 623 -7.20 17.06 20.52
N PHE A 624 -8.21 16.26 20.87
CA PHE A 624 -9.56 16.70 21.18
C PHE A 624 -9.87 16.73 22.70
N ASP A 625 -8.82 16.56 23.54
CA ASP A 625 -8.97 16.56 25.01
C ASP A 625 -9.36 17.91 25.60
N ASP A 626 -9.17 19.01 24.85
CA ASP A 626 -9.42 20.37 25.33
C ASP A 626 -10.37 21.10 24.39
N PRO A 627 -11.68 21.12 24.71
CA PRO A 627 -12.71 21.80 23.89
C PRO A 627 -12.44 23.27 23.61
N ALA A 628 -11.76 23.97 24.53
CA ALA A 628 -11.50 25.41 24.39
C ALA A 628 -10.60 25.74 23.18
N LYS A 629 -9.82 24.78 22.70
CA LYS A 629 -9.00 24.95 21.49
C LYS A 629 -9.82 25.10 20.20
N PHE A 630 -11.08 24.75 20.22
CA PHE A 630 -11.96 24.70 19.06
C PHE A 630 -13.08 25.75 19.09
N GLU A 631 -13.21 26.55 20.17
CA GLU A 631 -14.27 27.57 20.31
C GLU A 631 -14.24 28.65 19.21
N ASP A 632 -13.01 29.00 18.76
CA ASP A 632 -12.82 30.00 17.69
C ASP A 632 -12.80 29.40 16.28
N LYS A 633 -12.92 28.07 16.13
CA LYS A 633 -12.96 27.40 14.82
C LYS A 633 -14.38 27.39 14.26
N GLU A 634 -14.46 27.51 12.93
CA GLU A 634 -15.73 27.35 12.20
C GLU A 634 -16.35 25.98 12.48
N GLY A 635 -17.60 25.95 12.91
CA GLY A 635 -18.27 24.70 13.31
C GLY A 635 -17.83 24.12 14.66
N GLY A 636 -16.93 24.81 15.40
CA GLY A 636 -16.45 24.39 16.72
C GLY A 636 -15.79 23.01 16.72
N MET A 637 -16.04 22.21 17.76
CA MET A 637 -15.51 20.85 17.90
C MET A 637 -15.97 19.92 16.77
N ALA A 638 -17.25 19.98 16.36
CA ALA A 638 -17.79 19.14 15.30
C ALA A 638 -17.15 19.46 13.94
N GLY A 639 -16.98 20.75 13.61
CA GLY A 639 -16.27 21.18 12.40
C GLY A 639 -14.82 20.71 12.38
N ALA A 640 -14.11 20.79 13.51
CA ALA A 640 -12.74 20.29 13.65
C ALA A 640 -12.66 18.77 13.45
N LYS A 641 -13.66 18.01 13.91
CA LYS A 641 -13.73 16.56 13.66
C LYS A 641 -13.95 16.23 12.19
N VAL A 642 -14.79 16.99 11.49
CA VAL A 642 -14.99 16.87 10.04
C VAL A 642 -13.68 17.15 9.29
N GLU A 643 -12.97 18.23 9.63
CA GLU A 643 -11.68 18.58 9.03
C GLU A 643 -10.65 17.45 9.21
N VAL A 644 -10.59 16.83 10.39
CA VAL A 644 -9.63 15.74 10.67
C VAL A 644 -9.97 14.48 9.89
N ILE A 645 -11.25 14.09 9.79
CA ILE A 645 -11.65 12.89 9.03
C ILE A 645 -11.46 13.09 7.51
N GLU A 646 -11.78 14.28 6.99
CA GLU A 646 -11.50 14.60 5.58
C GLU A 646 -10.00 14.51 5.27
N ARG A 647 -9.16 15.12 6.12
CA ARG A 647 -7.71 15.07 5.97
C ARG A 647 -7.17 13.64 6.06
N PHE A 648 -7.73 12.82 6.95
CA PHE A 648 -7.38 11.42 7.05
C PHE A 648 -7.66 10.67 5.74
N PHE A 649 -8.89 10.82 5.21
CA PHE A 649 -9.27 10.14 3.98
C PHE A 649 -8.55 10.69 2.73
N GLU A 650 -8.17 11.97 2.72
CA GLU A 650 -7.33 12.55 1.68
C GLU A 650 -5.93 11.94 1.67
N ASN A 651 -5.36 11.68 2.85
CA ASN A 651 -4.02 11.12 3.02
C ASN A 651 -4.00 9.59 3.12
N ASP A 652 -5.16 8.94 3.01
CA ASP A 652 -5.19 7.47 3.06
C ASP A 652 -4.49 6.89 1.83
N PHE A 653 -3.41 6.20 2.10
CA PHE A 653 -2.49 5.71 1.09
C PHE A 653 -2.82 4.28 0.70
N SER A 654 -3.87 4.09 -0.05
CA SER A 654 -4.25 2.80 -0.62
C SER A 654 -4.11 2.78 -2.16
N GLY A 655 -3.20 3.61 -2.70
CA GLY A 655 -3.05 3.78 -4.15
C GLY A 655 -4.16 4.64 -4.77
N GLY A 656 -4.93 5.27 -3.97
CA GLY A 656 -6.02 6.19 -4.14
C GLY A 656 -6.68 6.35 -2.79
N ASN A 657 -7.31 7.47 -2.55
CA ASN A 657 -7.98 7.75 -1.29
C ASN A 657 -9.49 7.45 -1.36
N LEU A 658 -10.20 7.61 -0.25
CA LEU A 658 -11.64 7.39 -0.20
C LEU A 658 -12.40 8.26 -1.21
N PHE A 659 -11.95 9.48 -1.47
CA PHE A 659 -12.58 10.41 -2.42
C PHE A 659 -12.47 9.91 -3.86
N THR A 660 -11.37 9.26 -4.25
CA THR A 660 -11.27 8.54 -5.53
C THR A 660 -12.33 7.46 -5.62
N GLY A 661 -12.49 6.65 -4.59
CA GLY A 661 -13.49 5.59 -4.54
C GLY A 661 -14.91 6.14 -4.73
N VAL A 662 -15.27 7.18 -3.98
CA VAL A 662 -16.58 7.85 -4.12
C VAL A 662 -16.75 8.43 -5.53
N SER A 663 -15.72 9.10 -6.05
CA SER A 663 -15.77 9.75 -7.36
C SER A 663 -15.96 8.76 -8.50
N ARG A 664 -15.37 7.56 -8.39
CA ARG A 664 -15.58 6.46 -9.34
C ARG A 664 -17.03 6.00 -9.42
N HIS A 665 -17.79 6.04 -8.33
CA HIS A 665 -19.22 5.75 -8.37
C HIS A 665 -19.98 6.70 -9.29
N PHE A 666 -19.60 7.99 -9.31
CA PHE A 666 -20.27 8.99 -10.13
C PHE A 666 -20.06 8.81 -11.63
N LEU A 667 -18.90 8.31 -12.05
CA LEU A 667 -18.54 8.20 -13.46
C LEU A 667 -18.14 6.78 -13.85
N ARG A 668 -17.02 6.28 -13.35
CA ARG A 668 -16.42 5.03 -13.81
C ARG A 668 -17.28 3.78 -13.58
N SER A 669 -18.08 3.78 -12.51
CA SER A 669 -19.07 2.72 -12.29
C SER A 669 -20.27 2.78 -13.24
N GLN A 670 -20.38 3.81 -14.05
CA GLN A 670 -21.47 3.98 -15.00
C GLN A 670 -21.01 3.90 -16.47
N THR A 671 -19.75 4.24 -16.74
CA THR A 671 -19.09 4.20 -18.04
C THR A 671 -17.59 4.27 -17.89
N SER A 672 -16.82 3.70 -18.78
CA SER A 672 -15.34 3.76 -18.75
C SER A 672 -14.76 3.80 -20.17
N ALA A 673 -13.52 4.31 -20.27
CA ALA A 673 -12.78 4.26 -21.51
C ALA A 673 -12.29 2.84 -21.83
N GLU A 674 -12.23 2.52 -23.12
CA GLU A 674 -11.64 1.30 -23.68
C GLU A 674 -10.66 1.62 -24.81
N GLY A 675 -9.85 0.65 -25.23
CA GLY A 675 -8.88 0.79 -26.32
C GLY A 675 -7.62 1.55 -25.93
N ASP A 676 -6.92 2.06 -26.91
CA ASP A 676 -5.63 2.72 -26.77
C ASP A 676 -5.69 3.95 -25.85
N GLY A 677 -4.81 3.99 -24.83
CA GLY A 677 -4.75 5.03 -23.81
C GLY A 677 -5.86 5.01 -22.77
N ALA A 678 -6.71 3.99 -22.75
CA ALA A 678 -7.87 3.89 -21.85
C ALA A 678 -7.48 3.92 -20.36
N ILE A 679 -6.37 3.28 -19.96
CA ILE A 679 -5.89 3.29 -18.58
C ILE A 679 -5.65 4.72 -18.11
N ALA A 680 -4.88 5.47 -18.87
CA ALA A 680 -4.53 6.86 -18.54
C ALA A 680 -5.75 7.77 -18.56
N LEU A 681 -6.63 7.60 -19.57
CA LEU A 681 -7.85 8.39 -19.64
C LEU A 681 -8.78 8.11 -18.46
N ASN A 682 -8.98 6.85 -18.10
CA ASN A 682 -9.79 6.48 -16.94
C ASN A 682 -9.24 7.06 -15.64
N TRP A 683 -7.90 7.04 -15.48
CA TRP A 683 -7.24 7.64 -14.32
C TRP A 683 -7.46 9.15 -14.24
N VAL A 684 -7.27 9.86 -15.35
CA VAL A 684 -7.48 11.31 -15.40
C VAL A 684 -8.95 11.66 -15.14
N LEU A 685 -9.89 10.87 -15.66
CA LEU A 685 -11.32 11.08 -15.40
C LEU A 685 -11.70 10.84 -13.94
N ASP A 686 -11.15 9.80 -13.30
CA ASP A 686 -11.31 9.56 -11.85
C ASP A 686 -10.81 10.76 -11.04
N GLU A 687 -9.64 11.27 -11.40
CA GLU A 687 -9.01 12.41 -10.73
C GLU A 687 -9.78 13.72 -10.99
N MET A 688 -10.28 13.92 -12.22
CA MET A 688 -11.16 15.06 -12.54
C MET A 688 -12.45 15.01 -11.70
N ALA A 689 -13.07 13.85 -11.60
CA ALA A 689 -14.27 13.67 -10.80
C ALA A 689 -13.99 13.92 -9.31
N SER A 690 -12.88 13.40 -8.78
CA SER A 690 -12.48 13.61 -7.39
C SER A 690 -12.26 15.09 -7.08
N GLN A 691 -11.44 15.79 -7.87
CA GLN A 691 -11.14 17.20 -7.66
C GLN A 691 -12.38 18.10 -7.89
N LEU A 692 -13.25 17.74 -8.83
CA LEU A 692 -14.46 18.49 -9.11
C LEU A 692 -15.49 18.37 -7.98
N LEU A 693 -15.72 17.14 -7.48
CA LEU A 693 -16.81 16.84 -6.55
C LEU A 693 -16.43 17.04 -5.08
N THR A 694 -15.14 16.85 -4.76
CA THR A 694 -14.66 16.87 -3.36
C THR A 694 -13.64 17.96 -3.08
N ASP A 695 -13.15 18.65 -4.11
CA ASP A 695 -12.00 19.57 -4.09
C ASP A 695 -10.71 18.93 -3.54
N LYS A 696 -10.65 17.59 -3.58
CA LYS A 696 -9.51 16.79 -3.09
C LYS A 696 -8.87 16.02 -4.23
N ARG A 697 -7.57 15.84 -4.13
CA ARG A 697 -6.86 14.92 -5.03
C ARG A 697 -7.28 13.49 -4.73
N GLY A 698 -7.49 12.71 -5.77
CA GLY A 698 -7.85 11.31 -5.64
C GLY A 698 -6.66 10.40 -5.38
N TYR A 699 -5.52 10.73 -5.99
CA TYR A 699 -4.32 9.90 -5.95
C TYR A 699 -3.12 10.66 -5.41
N PHE A 700 -2.34 9.94 -4.60
CA PHE A 700 -0.98 10.32 -4.22
C PHE A 700 -0.01 9.25 -4.68
N SER A 701 1.13 9.65 -5.21
CA SER A 701 2.18 8.67 -5.48
C SER A 701 2.77 8.15 -4.16
N ALA A 702 3.23 6.90 -4.18
CA ALA A 702 3.97 6.34 -3.05
C ALA A 702 5.22 7.17 -2.70
N HIS A 703 5.83 7.79 -3.71
CA HIS A 703 6.97 8.69 -3.53
C HIS A 703 6.56 9.99 -2.80
N GLU A 704 5.45 10.61 -3.16
CA GLU A 704 4.93 11.81 -2.47
C GLU A 704 4.61 11.49 -1.02
N PHE A 705 3.95 10.37 -0.76
CA PHE A 705 3.66 9.91 0.59
C PHE A 705 4.93 9.64 1.40
N ALA A 706 5.88 8.89 0.85
CA ALA A 706 7.16 8.62 1.50
C ALA A 706 7.94 9.92 1.77
N SER A 707 7.89 10.87 0.84
CA SER A 707 8.49 12.20 1.01
C SER A 707 7.83 12.96 2.15
N GLN A 708 6.50 13.02 2.20
CA GLN A 708 5.75 13.68 3.27
C GLN A 708 5.97 13.00 4.63
N ALA A 709 5.95 11.68 4.68
CA ALA A 709 6.20 10.92 5.89
C ALA A 709 7.65 11.14 6.40
N ASN A 710 8.63 11.16 5.49
CA ASN A 710 10.03 11.45 5.82
C ASN A 710 10.23 12.88 6.30
N ILE A 711 9.54 13.87 5.69
CA ILE A 711 9.55 15.26 6.14
C ILE A 711 8.94 15.35 7.55
N LEU A 712 7.83 14.69 7.79
CA LEU A 712 7.15 14.70 9.07
C LEU A 712 7.98 14.00 10.16
N ILE A 713 8.53 12.83 9.86
CA ILE A 713 9.44 12.07 10.72
C ILE A 713 10.73 12.87 10.93
N GLY A 714 11.29 13.45 9.87
CA GLY A 714 12.49 14.26 9.91
C GLY A 714 12.31 15.51 10.77
N LYS A 715 11.18 16.22 10.65
CA LYS A 715 10.84 17.37 11.48
C LYS A 715 10.74 16.98 12.96
N THR A 716 10.04 15.90 13.26
CA THR A 716 9.91 15.37 14.62
C THR A 716 11.27 14.93 15.20
N MET A 717 12.13 14.32 14.37
CA MET A 717 13.48 13.92 14.75
C MET A 717 14.42 15.10 14.93
N VAL A 718 14.26 16.16 14.14
CA VAL A 718 15.01 17.43 14.31
C VAL A 718 14.60 18.10 15.61
N ASP A 719 13.32 18.17 15.89
CA ASP A 719 12.76 18.69 17.14
C ASP A 719 13.24 17.89 18.36
N MET A 720 13.55 16.59 18.17
CA MET A 720 14.15 15.70 19.18
C MET A 720 15.70 15.68 19.14
N GLY A 721 16.35 16.48 18.28
CA GLY A 721 17.82 16.57 18.20
C GLY A 721 18.53 15.43 17.46
N THR A 722 17.82 14.55 16.75
CA THR A 722 18.38 13.35 16.09
C THR A 722 18.38 13.39 14.55
N GLY A 723 17.98 14.50 13.94
CA GLY A 723 17.58 14.64 12.54
C GLY A 723 18.61 14.40 11.43
N ARG A 724 19.89 14.13 11.73
CA ARG A 724 20.91 13.90 10.69
C ARG A 724 21.03 12.46 10.20
N ALA A 725 20.56 11.48 10.95
CA ALA A 725 20.79 10.08 10.63
C ALA A 725 19.85 9.51 9.55
N GLY A 726 18.62 10.02 9.46
CA GLY A 726 17.61 9.52 8.51
C GLY A 726 17.90 9.91 7.06
N SER A 727 18.30 11.16 6.82
CA SER A 727 18.60 11.67 5.48
C SER A 727 19.85 11.04 4.84
N VAL A 728 20.84 10.69 5.67
CA VAL A 728 22.06 9.99 5.19
C VAL A 728 21.73 8.56 4.76
N ALA A 729 20.89 7.85 5.53
CA ALA A 729 20.47 6.49 5.20
C ALA A 729 19.64 6.47 3.91
N GLU A 730 18.75 7.42 3.72
CA GLU A 730 17.91 7.53 2.52
C GLU A 730 18.75 7.87 1.28
N ALA A 731 19.66 8.83 1.39
CA ALA A 731 20.59 9.16 0.31
C ALA A 731 21.50 7.96 -0.06
N LEU A 732 21.92 7.18 0.94
CA LEU A 732 22.75 6.00 0.74
C LEU A 732 21.96 4.89 0.00
N VAL A 733 20.73 4.65 0.39
CA VAL A 733 19.84 3.66 -0.28
C VAL A 733 19.58 4.09 -1.73
N ARG A 734 19.28 5.36 -1.96
CA ARG A 734 19.03 5.90 -3.31
C ARG A 734 20.25 5.76 -4.22
N ASN A 735 21.44 6.11 -3.73
CA ASN A 735 22.68 5.99 -4.48
C ASN A 735 23.12 4.54 -4.72
N VAL A 736 22.85 3.63 -3.79
CA VAL A 736 23.21 2.21 -3.93
C VAL A 736 22.29 1.47 -4.89
N THR A 737 21.01 1.86 -4.95
CA THR A 737 20.03 1.16 -5.80
C THR A 737 20.03 1.64 -7.24
N ASN A 738 20.63 2.79 -7.56
CA ASN A 738 20.69 3.39 -8.93
C ASN A 738 19.36 3.33 -9.68
N ARG A 739 18.25 3.52 -8.98
CA ARG A 739 16.90 3.46 -9.56
C ARG A 739 16.51 4.84 -10.13
N PRO A 740 15.98 4.92 -11.34
CA PRO A 740 15.46 6.17 -11.87
C PRO A 740 14.40 6.76 -10.94
N THR A 741 14.39 8.05 -10.77
CA THR A 741 13.36 8.73 -9.99
C THR A 741 12.02 8.67 -10.74
N VAL A 742 10.91 8.86 -10.02
CA VAL A 742 9.58 8.94 -10.65
C VAL A 742 9.56 10.05 -11.72
N TRP A 743 10.23 11.17 -11.44
CA TRP A 743 10.33 12.27 -12.40
C TRP A 743 11.12 11.92 -13.67
N ASP A 744 12.21 11.16 -13.57
CA ASP A 744 12.98 10.75 -14.74
C ASP A 744 12.11 9.94 -15.72
N ARG A 745 11.30 9.00 -15.19
CA ARG A 745 10.31 8.29 -16.01
C ARG A 745 9.16 9.19 -16.47
N ALA A 746 8.65 10.06 -15.62
CA ALA A 746 7.57 10.98 -15.97
C ALA A 746 7.95 11.93 -17.10
N LEU A 747 9.23 12.28 -17.24
CA LEU A 747 9.75 13.09 -18.33
C LEU A 747 9.98 12.30 -19.62
N GLY A 748 10.28 11.01 -19.51
CA GLY A 748 10.56 10.15 -20.65
C GLY A 748 9.35 9.44 -21.24
N ASP A 749 8.33 9.15 -20.41
CA ASP A 749 7.22 8.27 -20.80
C ASP A 749 5.93 9.08 -21.03
N ALA A 750 5.25 8.84 -22.16
CA ALA A 750 3.87 9.28 -22.34
C ALA A 750 2.92 8.48 -21.44
N LEU A 751 1.78 9.06 -21.08
CA LEU A 751 0.83 8.37 -20.19
C LEU A 751 0.23 7.11 -20.83
N ALA A 752 -0.03 7.13 -22.13
CA ALA A 752 -0.55 5.98 -22.86
C ALA A 752 0.46 4.83 -23.01
N ASP A 753 1.76 5.14 -22.96
CA ASP A 753 2.83 4.15 -23.15
C ASP A 753 3.25 3.46 -21.84
N LEU A 754 2.72 3.90 -20.70
CA LEU A 754 3.06 3.29 -19.43
C LEU A 754 2.61 1.83 -19.37
N ASP A 755 3.58 0.92 -19.27
CA ASP A 755 3.33 -0.50 -19.10
C ASP A 755 3.45 -0.90 -17.62
N PRO A 756 2.35 -1.36 -17.00
CA PRO A 756 2.39 -1.82 -15.62
C PRO A 756 3.22 -3.10 -15.43
N HIS A 757 3.47 -3.90 -16.48
CA HIS A 757 4.28 -5.11 -16.40
C HIS A 757 5.76 -4.82 -16.20
N ASP A 758 6.28 -3.77 -16.82
CA ASP A 758 7.71 -3.46 -16.71
C ASP A 758 8.10 -3.06 -15.29
N HIS A 759 7.34 -2.14 -14.71
CA HIS A 759 7.59 -1.63 -13.36
C HIS A 759 6.28 -1.12 -12.73
N PRO A 760 5.40 -1.99 -12.23
CA PRO A 760 4.04 -1.62 -11.82
C PRO A 760 4.00 -0.49 -10.79
N GLY A 761 4.85 -0.54 -9.76
CA GLY A 761 4.91 0.50 -8.73
C GLY A 761 5.38 1.86 -9.26
N GLN A 762 6.28 1.89 -10.24
CA GLN A 762 6.75 3.14 -10.85
C GLN A 762 5.72 3.69 -11.84
N SER A 763 5.11 2.84 -12.66
CA SER A 763 4.06 3.23 -13.60
C SER A 763 2.86 3.85 -12.88
N ILE A 764 2.42 3.26 -11.77
CA ILE A 764 1.38 3.83 -10.90
C ILE A 764 1.81 5.20 -10.34
N ASN A 765 3.06 5.35 -9.90
CA ASN A 765 3.56 6.63 -9.37
C ASN A 765 3.62 7.72 -10.45
N VAL A 766 4.04 7.38 -11.67
CA VAL A 766 4.05 8.32 -12.80
C VAL A 766 2.61 8.71 -13.16
N MET A 767 1.70 7.75 -13.20
CA MET A 767 0.28 7.99 -13.46
C MET A 767 -0.35 8.91 -12.40
N ALA A 768 -0.07 8.68 -11.12
CA ALA A 768 -0.53 9.54 -10.04
C ALA A 768 0.02 10.98 -10.16
N LEU A 769 1.29 11.11 -10.52
CA LEU A 769 1.94 12.41 -10.68
C LEU A 769 1.38 13.20 -11.88
N LYS A 770 1.46 12.61 -13.08
CA LYS A 770 1.04 13.28 -14.32
C LYS A 770 -0.48 13.35 -14.46
N GLY A 771 -1.19 12.26 -14.17
CA GLY A 771 -2.64 12.20 -14.32
C GLY A 771 -3.38 13.18 -13.41
N SER A 772 -2.97 13.30 -12.13
CA SER A 772 -3.55 14.30 -11.23
C SER A 772 -3.27 15.73 -11.67
N ALA A 773 -2.07 15.99 -12.21
CA ALA A 773 -1.71 17.32 -12.70
C ALA A 773 -2.46 17.67 -14.00
N VAL A 774 -2.65 16.71 -14.91
CA VAL A 774 -3.47 16.87 -16.12
C VAL A 774 -4.93 17.16 -15.74
N ALA A 775 -5.52 16.38 -14.84
CA ALA A 775 -6.88 16.60 -14.38
C ALA A 775 -7.06 18.02 -13.81
N ARG A 776 -6.11 18.47 -12.96
CA ARG A 776 -6.12 19.83 -12.41
C ARG A 776 -6.00 20.89 -13.50
N SER A 777 -5.12 20.67 -14.48
CA SER A 777 -4.96 21.58 -15.62
C SER A 777 -6.23 21.71 -16.46
N ILE A 778 -6.96 20.61 -16.66
CA ILE A 778 -8.24 20.62 -17.37
C ILE A 778 -9.26 21.41 -16.55
N ILE A 779 -9.49 21.08 -15.29
CA ILE A 779 -10.49 21.71 -14.42
C ILE A 779 -10.26 23.23 -14.35
N ASP A 780 -9.03 23.64 -14.07
CA ASP A 780 -8.71 25.06 -13.91
C ASP A 780 -8.64 25.79 -15.27
N GLY A 781 -8.24 25.10 -16.34
CA GLY A 781 -8.10 25.70 -17.69
C GLY A 781 -9.43 25.92 -18.40
N ILE A 782 -10.40 25.02 -18.24
CA ILE A 782 -11.74 25.18 -18.88
C ILE A 782 -12.81 25.64 -17.90
N GLY A 783 -12.55 25.55 -16.59
CA GLY A 783 -13.45 25.91 -15.50
C GLY A 783 -14.35 24.76 -15.03
N ARG A 784 -14.67 24.75 -13.73
CA ARG A 784 -15.47 23.68 -13.06
C ARG A 784 -16.79 23.38 -13.77
N GLY A 785 -17.53 24.39 -14.22
CA GLY A 785 -18.82 24.23 -14.89
C GLY A 785 -18.73 23.45 -16.20
N LYS A 786 -17.75 23.78 -17.05
CA LYS A 786 -17.53 23.03 -18.31
C LYS A 786 -17.00 21.63 -18.06
N THR A 787 -16.13 21.46 -17.06
CA THR A 787 -15.64 20.14 -16.65
C THR A 787 -16.80 19.26 -16.19
N GLY A 788 -17.66 19.75 -15.31
CA GLY A 788 -18.85 19.03 -14.86
C GLY A 788 -19.79 18.67 -16.00
N HIS A 789 -20.01 19.59 -16.94
CA HIS A 789 -20.82 19.32 -18.12
C HIS A 789 -20.22 18.24 -19.03
N LEU A 790 -18.90 18.25 -19.21
CA LEU A 790 -18.18 17.23 -19.97
C LEU A 790 -18.37 15.82 -19.34
N LEU A 791 -18.11 15.70 -18.03
CA LEU A 791 -18.27 14.43 -17.31
C LEU A 791 -19.73 13.93 -17.32
N ALA A 792 -20.71 14.83 -17.12
CA ALA A 792 -22.11 14.47 -17.16
C ALA A 792 -22.57 14.04 -18.55
N SER A 793 -22.11 14.73 -19.60
CA SER A 793 -22.41 14.37 -20.99
C SER A 793 -21.81 13.04 -21.36
N LEU A 794 -20.57 12.77 -20.95
CA LEU A 794 -19.89 11.49 -21.15
C LEU A 794 -20.70 10.35 -20.50
N ARG A 795 -21.04 10.49 -19.21
CA ARG A 795 -21.83 9.51 -18.48
C ARG A 795 -23.22 9.30 -19.11
N SER A 796 -23.89 10.36 -19.53
CA SER A 796 -25.24 10.25 -20.11
C SER A 796 -25.24 9.59 -21.47
N ARG A 797 -24.19 9.83 -22.30
CA ARG A 797 -24.06 9.28 -23.64
C ARG A 797 -23.70 7.80 -23.65
N TYR A 798 -22.84 7.38 -22.71
CA TYR A 798 -22.28 6.03 -22.66
C TYR A 798 -22.70 5.25 -21.40
N ALA A 799 -23.85 5.55 -20.80
CA ALA A 799 -24.34 4.88 -19.59
C ALA A 799 -24.52 3.38 -19.79
N GLY A 800 -23.74 2.56 -19.10
CA GLY A 800 -23.74 1.10 -19.23
C GLY A 800 -22.95 0.59 -20.44
N GLU A 801 -22.19 1.46 -21.09
CA GLU A 801 -21.35 1.15 -22.25
C GLU A 801 -19.95 1.73 -22.03
N THR A 802 -19.02 1.37 -22.87
CA THR A 802 -17.66 1.92 -22.92
C THR A 802 -17.51 2.95 -24.06
N PHE A 803 -16.45 3.74 -24.01
CA PHE A 803 -16.11 4.73 -25.04
C PHE A 803 -14.58 4.75 -25.28
N THR A 804 -14.20 5.15 -26.49
CA THR A 804 -12.80 5.27 -26.89
C THR A 804 -12.25 6.68 -26.59
N THR A 805 -10.93 6.82 -26.57
CA THR A 805 -10.24 8.12 -26.49
C THR A 805 -10.69 9.08 -27.59
N THR A 806 -10.95 8.56 -28.79
CA THR A 806 -11.45 9.35 -29.93
C THR A 806 -12.84 9.91 -29.67
N GLU A 807 -13.75 9.10 -29.13
CA GLU A 807 -15.10 9.54 -28.76
C GLU A 807 -15.09 10.56 -27.64
N PHE A 808 -14.22 10.40 -26.64
CA PHE A 808 -14.01 11.42 -25.61
C PHE A 808 -13.57 12.77 -26.19
N ASN A 809 -12.56 12.76 -27.08
CA ASN A 809 -12.07 13.97 -27.73
C ASN A 809 -13.15 14.62 -28.61
N ASN A 810 -13.91 13.81 -29.36
CA ASN A 810 -15.01 14.32 -30.18
C ASN A 810 -16.10 14.98 -29.32
N LEU A 811 -16.48 14.38 -28.20
CA LEU A 811 -17.40 14.96 -27.24
C LEU A 811 -16.88 16.29 -26.67
N ALA A 812 -15.60 16.36 -26.32
CA ALA A 812 -14.99 17.62 -25.85
C ALA A 812 -15.11 18.71 -26.91
N VAL A 813 -14.82 18.43 -28.18
CA VAL A 813 -14.95 19.37 -29.31
C VAL A 813 -16.41 19.79 -29.50
N GLU A 814 -17.37 18.88 -29.47
CA GLU A 814 -18.81 19.18 -29.54
C GLU A 814 -19.25 20.17 -28.46
N LEU A 815 -18.67 20.08 -27.27
CA LEU A 815 -18.93 20.98 -26.14
C LEU A 815 -18.11 22.28 -26.19
N GLY A 816 -17.36 22.52 -27.26
CA GLY A 816 -16.52 23.71 -27.44
C GLY A 816 -15.29 23.72 -26.49
N ILE A 817 -14.76 22.56 -26.18
CA ILE A 817 -13.55 22.37 -25.36
C ILE A 817 -12.40 21.90 -26.26
N ASP A 818 -11.37 22.75 -26.39
CA ASP A 818 -10.16 22.44 -27.16
C ASP A 818 -9.05 21.97 -26.20
N LEU A 819 -9.03 20.66 -25.89
CA LEU A 819 -8.01 20.06 -25.02
C LEU A 819 -6.60 20.10 -25.63
N PRO A 820 -6.41 19.84 -26.93
CA PRO A 820 -5.09 19.98 -27.55
C PRO A 820 -4.51 21.39 -27.46
N ALA A 821 -5.32 22.43 -27.63
CA ALA A 821 -4.87 23.78 -27.44
C ALA A 821 -4.47 24.11 -25.99
N LEU A 822 -5.05 23.41 -25.01
CA LEU A 822 -4.78 23.61 -23.60
C LEU A 822 -3.51 22.90 -23.13
N LEU A 823 -3.30 21.64 -23.52
CA LEU A 823 -2.30 20.73 -22.96
C LEU A 823 -1.47 19.97 -24.01
N GLY A 824 -1.68 20.21 -25.33
CA GLY A 824 -1.10 19.39 -26.38
C GLY A 824 -1.72 17.98 -26.41
N ASP A 825 -0.99 16.99 -26.91
CA ASP A 825 -1.38 15.59 -26.80
C ASP A 825 -0.87 14.99 -25.48
N TRP A 826 -1.46 15.45 -24.37
CA TRP A 826 -1.10 15.07 -23.02
C TRP A 826 -1.13 13.55 -22.75
N LEU A 827 -1.81 12.79 -23.60
CA LEU A 827 -1.98 11.35 -23.45
C LEU A 827 -0.84 10.57 -24.13
N ARG A 828 -0.48 10.97 -25.37
CA ARG A 828 0.49 10.24 -26.20
C ARG A 828 1.85 10.95 -26.31
N ASP A 829 1.98 12.17 -25.80
CA ASP A 829 3.24 12.92 -25.83
C ASP A 829 3.83 12.99 -24.41
N ALA A 830 5.12 12.69 -24.29
CA ALA A 830 5.86 12.87 -23.05
C ALA A 830 6.27 14.34 -22.82
N ALA A 831 6.32 15.16 -23.90
CA ALA A 831 6.79 16.54 -23.85
C ALA A 831 5.95 17.40 -22.89
N LEU A 832 6.63 18.23 -22.11
CA LEU A 832 6.03 19.14 -21.13
C LEU A 832 6.40 20.59 -21.43
N PRO A 833 5.56 21.58 -21.07
CA PRO A 833 5.93 22.97 -21.14
C PRO A 833 7.06 23.32 -20.17
N GLY A 834 7.90 24.29 -20.54
CA GLY A 834 8.98 24.81 -19.69
C GLY A 834 8.93 26.35 -19.63
N PHE A 835 8.79 26.89 -18.41
CA PHE A 835 8.56 28.32 -18.23
C PHE A 835 9.79 29.06 -17.73
N LEU A 836 10.13 30.14 -18.42
CA LEU A 836 11.10 31.16 -18.01
C LEU A 836 10.35 32.38 -17.51
N VAL A 837 10.85 33.04 -16.46
CA VAL A 837 10.17 34.16 -15.80
C VAL A 837 11.09 35.35 -15.72
N SER A 838 10.61 36.55 -16.16
CA SER A 838 11.36 37.78 -16.08
C SER A 838 11.46 38.31 -14.63
N GLU A 839 12.34 39.28 -14.40
CA GLU A 839 12.29 40.10 -13.21
C GLU A 839 10.95 40.85 -13.12
N LEU A 840 10.45 41.08 -11.89
CA LEU A 840 9.23 41.83 -11.64
C LEU A 840 9.43 43.32 -11.95
N GLU A 841 8.56 43.88 -12.80
CA GLU A 841 8.40 45.31 -12.93
C GLU A 841 7.30 45.80 -11.98
N ALA A 842 7.56 46.81 -11.17
CA ALA A 842 6.61 47.35 -10.21
C ALA A 842 6.49 48.88 -10.35
N TYR A 843 5.26 49.35 -10.52
CA TYR A 843 4.95 50.76 -10.71
C TYR A 843 3.94 51.27 -9.68
N ARG A 844 4.08 52.52 -9.26
CA ARG A 844 3.07 53.24 -8.49
C ARG A 844 2.16 54.02 -9.48
N LEU A 845 0.92 53.60 -9.59
CA LEU A 845 -0.09 54.27 -10.42
C LEU A 845 -0.70 55.50 -9.70
N ALA A 846 -1.44 56.32 -10.45
CA ALA A 846 -2.32 57.37 -9.88
C ALA A 846 -3.38 56.69 -8.95
N ASP A 847 -3.73 57.38 -7.87
CA ASP A 847 -4.78 56.91 -6.96
C ASP A 847 -6.13 56.75 -7.72
N ASP A 848 -6.97 55.88 -7.20
CA ASP A 848 -8.31 55.68 -7.75
C ASP A 848 -9.20 56.90 -7.53
N LYS A 849 -10.43 56.86 -8.04
CA LYS A 849 -11.39 57.98 -7.89
C LYS A 849 -11.79 58.25 -6.45
N LEU A 850 -11.48 57.30 -5.53
CA LEU A 850 -11.73 57.40 -4.09
C LEU A 850 -10.49 57.80 -3.30
N GLY A 851 -9.35 58.02 -3.97
CA GLY A 851 -8.08 58.37 -3.35
C GLY A 851 -7.29 57.19 -2.78
N ASN A 852 -7.65 55.96 -3.14
CA ASN A 852 -6.90 54.77 -2.69
C ASN A 852 -5.65 54.56 -3.55
N PRO A 853 -4.54 54.16 -2.92
CA PRO A 853 -3.31 53.89 -3.64
C PRO A 853 -3.41 52.64 -4.56
N ARG A 854 -2.81 52.73 -5.71
CA ARG A 854 -2.76 51.65 -6.71
C ARG A 854 -1.32 51.31 -7.10
N TYR A 855 -1.01 50.05 -7.17
CA TYR A 855 0.30 49.55 -7.54
C TYR A 855 0.12 48.51 -8.62
N GLN A 856 0.85 48.65 -9.75
CA GLN A 856 0.87 47.65 -10.79
C GLN A 856 2.15 46.83 -10.67
N MET A 857 2.03 45.54 -10.76
CA MET A 857 3.15 44.65 -11.06
C MET A 857 2.98 44.07 -12.45
N LYS A 858 4.08 43.85 -13.17
CA LYS A 858 4.17 43.19 -14.45
C LYS A 858 5.25 42.13 -14.44
N VAL A 859 4.95 40.96 -14.98
CA VAL A 859 5.86 39.82 -15.13
C VAL A 859 5.68 39.28 -16.54
N SER A 860 6.76 38.98 -17.21
CA SER A 860 6.74 38.27 -18.48
C SER A 860 7.08 36.78 -18.21
N VAL A 861 6.29 35.88 -18.76
CA VAL A 861 6.50 34.43 -18.65
C VAL A 861 6.59 33.89 -20.09
N ARG A 862 7.68 33.19 -20.39
CA ARG A 862 7.91 32.55 -21.68
C ARG A 862 7.81 31.04 -21.51
N ASN A 863 7.09 30.39 -22.39
CA ASN A 863 7.14 28.96 -22.59
C ASN A 863 8.13 28.67 -23.71
N ASP A 864 9.28 28.09 -23.40
CA ASP A 864 10.35 27.86 -24.38
C ASP A 864 10.24 26.47 -25.03
N GLU A 865 9.22 25.70 -24.67
CA GLU A 865 8.90 24.38 -25.20
C GLU A 865 7.76 24.46 -26.23
N ALA A 866 7.67 23.44 -27.10
CA ALA A 866 6.62 23.37 -28.12
C ALA A 866 5.22 23.08 -27.54
N THR A 867 5.17 22.37 -26.42
CA THR A 867 3.91 21.97 -25.73
C THR A 867 3.30 23.17 -25.01
N PRO A 868 2.00 23.47 -25.20
CA PRO A 868 1.32 24.53 -24.44
C PRO A 868 1.21 24.19 -22.96
N GLY A 869 1.12 25.21 -22.13
CA GLY A 869 0.98 24.97 -20.68
C GLY A 869 0.26 26.07 -19.93
N LEU A 870 0.05 25.84 -18.65
CA LEU A 870 -0.68 26.69 -17.72
C LEU A 870 0.18 27.08 -16.52
N PHE A 871 -0.04 28.28 -16.02
CA PHE A 871 0.49 28.72 -14.74
C PHE A 871 -0.46 29.70 -14.05
N THR A 872 -0.25 29.93 -12.75
CA THR A 872 -0.85 31.04 -11.99
C THR A 872 0.26 31.86 -11.33
N LEU A 873 0.00 33.16 -11.13
CA LEU A 873 0.84 33.98 -10.27
C LEU A 873 0.20 34.10 -8.89
N ARG A 874 0.89 33.62 -7.87
CA ARG A 874 0.53 33.91 -6.48
C ARG A 874 1.36 35.06 -5.97
N TYR A 875 0.73 36.05 -5.36
CA TYR A 875 1.42 37.21 -4.82
C TYR A 875 0.92 37.60 -3.45
N ALA A 876 1.84 38.18 -2.68
CA ALA A 876 1.56 38.69 -1.36
C ALA A 876 1.72 40.22 -1.31
N HIS A 877 0.71 40.91 -0.81
CA HIS A 877 0.74 42.36 -0.66
C HIS A 877 0.15 42.77 0.71
N GLY A 878 0.19 44.05 1.06
CA GLY A 878 -0.36 44.54 2.32
C GLY A 878 0.68 45.00 3.36
N ALA A 879 0.24 45.35 4.56
CA ALA A 879 1.10 45.76 5.66
C ALA A 879 1.80 44.55 6.33
N ARG A 880 2.95 44.76 6.99
CA ARG A 880 3.71 43.68 7.65
C ARG A 880 2.88 42.82 8.63
N ASN A 881 1.90 43.43 9.29
CA ASN A 881 1.00 42.78 10.24
C ASN A 881 -0.32 42.30 9.62
N LYS A 882 -0.57 42.59 8.35
CA LYS A 882 -1.76 42.14 7.61
C LYS A 882 -1.37 41.86 6.15
N THR A 883 -0.73 40.72 5.93
CA THR A 883 -0.41 40.24 4.58
C THR A 883 -1.65 39.64 3.93
N ILE A 884 -1.95 40.05 2.71
CA ILE A 884 -3.03 39.52 1.87
C ILE A 884 -2.34 38.69 0.80
N HIS A 885 -2.81 37.46 0.61
CA HIS A 885 -2.37 36.55 -0.41
C HIS A 885 -3.44 36.40 -1.46
N ASP A 886 -3.10 36.68 -2.70
CA ASP A 886 -3.97 36.57 -3.87
C ASP A 886 -3.29 35.76 -4.96
N SER A 887 -4.07 35.32 -5.96
CA SER A 887 -3.59 34.66 -7.16
C SER A 887 -4.34 35.11 -8.39
N THR A 888 -3.69 35.02 -9.56
CA THR A 888 -4.38 35.17 -10.85
C THR A 888 -5.23 33.93 -11.13
N ASP A 889 -6.21 34.07 -12.03
CA ASP A 889 -6.78 32.91 -12.71
C ASP A 889 -5.68 32.17 -13.49
N PRO A 890 -5.88 30.90 -13.88
CA PRO A 890 -4.96 30.19 -14.75
C PRO A 890 -4.71 30.92 -16.07
N ILE A 891 -3.44 31.02 -16.44
CA ILE A 891 -3.00 31.70 -17.64
C ILE A 891 -2.39 30.65 -18.57
N ARG A 892 -2.94 30.55 -19.78
CA ARG A 892 -2.43 29.64 -20.80
C ARG A 892 -1.32 30.34 -21.60
N VAL A 893 -0.24 29.60 -21.85
CA VAL A 893 0.86 30.03 -22.73
C VAL A 893 1.04 28.96 -23.81
N PRO A 894 0.81 29.31 -25.08
CA PRO A 894 1.12 28.42 -26.19
C PRO A 894 2.61 28.04 -26.20
N GLY A 895 2.94 26.98 -26.92
CA GLY A 895 4.34 26.60 -27.09
C GLY A 895 5.13 27.70 -27.83
N ASN A 896 6.41 27.83 -27.50
CA ASN A 896 7.35 28.81 -28.07
C ASN A 896 6.81 30.26 -28.05
N SER A 897 6.10 30.63 -27.00
CA SER A 897 5.49 31.96 -26.89
C SER A 897 5.69 32.57 -25.50
N SER A 898 5.49 33.89 -25.41
CA SER A 898 5.57 34.64 -24.16
C SER A 898 4.23 35.30 -23.83
N VAL A 899 3.99 35.54 -22.57
CA VAL A 899 2.82 36.27 -22.05
C VAL A 899 3.26 37.28 -21.01
N ASP A 900 2.77 38.52 -21.15
CA ASP A 900 2.92 39.56 -20.16
C ASP A 900 1.72 39.54 -19.20
N VAL A 901 1.96 39.43 -17.93
CA VAL A 901 0.91 39.40 -16.89
C VAL A 901 1.03 40.64 -16.01
N GLY A 902 -0.02 41.46 -16.00
CA GLY A 902 -0.11 42.63 -15.14
C GLY A 902 -1.19 42.46 -14.08
N VAL A 903 -0.90 42.85 -12.83
CA VAL A 903 -1.87 42.84 -11.73
C VAL A 903 -1.82 44.16 -10.99
N ILE A 904 -2.99 44.67 -10.61
CA ILE A 904 -3.12 45.90 -9.81
C ILE A 904 -3.53 45.56 -8.39
N THR A 905 -2.77 46.06 -7.41
CA THR A 905 -2.98 45.86 -5.98
C THR A 905 -3.14 47.18 -5.25
N SER A 906 -3.74 47.17 -4.04
CA SER A 906 -3.91 48.35 -3.18
C SER A 906 -2.67 48.69 -2.36
N SER A 907 -1.65 47.88 -2.37
CA SER A 907 -0.39 48.03 -1.65
C SER A 907 0.77 47.36 -2.40
N PRO A 908 2.03 47.76 -2.13
CA PRO A 908 3.17 47.15 -2.81
C PRO A 908 3.22 45.64 -2.61
N VAL A 909 3.52 44.95 -3.70
CA VAL A 909 3.74 43.50 -3.66
C VAL A 909 5.09 43.19 -2.99
N ARG A 910 5.15 42.14 -2.19
CA ARG A 910 6.31 41.73 -1.40
C ARG A 910 6.93 40.42 -1.87
N GLU A 911 6.06 39.56 -2.38
CA GLU A 911 6.46 38.24 -2.90
C GLU A 911 5.58 37.94 -4.09
N VAL A 912 6.17 37.34 -5.12
CA VAL A 912 5.47 36.79 -6.27
C VAL A 912 6.05 35.43 -6.58
N TRP A 913 5.16 34.49 -6.83
CA TRP A 913 5.50 33.11 -7.18
C TRP A 913 4.73 32.73 -8.45
N MET A 914 5.44 32.31 -9.47
CA MET A 914 4.84 31.64 -10.61
C MET A 914 4.64 30.18 -10.22
N ARG A 915 3.42 29.72 -10.24
CA ARG A 915 3.04 28.34 -9.95
C ARG A 915 2.62 27.66 -11.25
N PRO A 916 3.52 26.89 -11.86
CA PRO A 916 3.20 26.13 -13.06
C PRO A 916 2.27 24.96 -12.66
N TYR A 917 1.46 24.54 -13.62
CA TYR A 917 0.84 23.23 -13.60
C TYR A 917 1.87 22.17 -13.99
N LEU A 918 1.47 21.10 -14.64
CA LEU A 918 2.43 20.08 -15.10
C LEU A 918 3.44 20.71 -16.06
N SER A 919 4.72 20.72 -15.71
CA SER A 919 5.78 21.38 -16.46
C SER A 919 7.17 20.88 -16.06
N LEU A 920 8.17 21.19 -16.86
CA LEU A 920 9.59 20.95 -16.56
C LEU A 920 10.06 21.70 -15.32
N ASN A 921 9.41 22.79 -14.94
CA ASN A 921 9.75 23.56 -13.74
C ASN A 921 9.50 22.78 -12.44
N ARG A 922 8.67 21.74 -12.46
CA ARG A 922 8.31 20.87 -11.31
C ARG A 922 7.69 21.61 -10.12
N HIS A 923 8.27 22.75 -9.72
CA HIS A 923 7.89 23.54 -8.54
C HIS A 923 7.59 24.98 -8.88
N GLN A 924 7.00 25.69 -7.92
CA GLN A 924 6.79 27.13 -8.04
C GLN A 924 8.13 27.86 -8.15
N VAL A 925 8.16 28.84 -9.06
CA VAL A 925 9.33 29.69 -9.31
C VAL A 925 9.12 31.02 -8.60
N ARG A 926 10.06 31.41 -7.75
CA ARG A 926 10.02 32.74 -7.12
C ARG A 926 10.41 33.80 -8.16
N VAL A 927 9.53 34.78 -8.36
CA VAL A 927 9.81 35.91 -9.26
C VAL A 927 10.77 36.86 -8.56
N PRO A 928 11.93 37.19 -9.15
CA PRO A 928 12.85 38.15 -8.57
C PRO A 928 12.20 39.54 -8.44
N LEU A 929 12.29 40.13 -7.27
CA LEU A 929 11.83 41.49 -7.00
C LEU A 929 12.95 42.48 -7.29
N PRO A 930 12.65 43.64 -7.92
CA PRO A 930 13.67 44.62 -8.22
C PRO A 930 14.32 45.20 -6.96
N ARG A 931 15.64 45.33 -6.98
CA ARG A 931 16.41 46.02 -5.93
C ARG A 931 16.28 47.52 -6.11
N GLY A 932 15.30 48.14 -5.46
CA GLY A 932 15.18 49.58 -5.46
C GLY A 932 13.84 50.12 -5.03
N ALA A 933 13.73 51.40 -4.84
CA ALA A 933 12.45 52.04 -4.58
C ALA A 933 11.56 51.95 -5.83
N LEU A 934 10.29 51.62 -5.62
CA LEU A 934 9.24 51.70 -6.61
C LEU A 934 9.41 53.01 -7.45
N ASP A 935 9.41 52.88 -8.76
CA ASP A 935 9.49 54.05 -9.63
C ASP A 935 8.24 54.92 -9.44
N ARG A 936 8.41 56.02 -8.75
CA ARG A 936 7.32 56.92 -8.31
C ARG A 936 6.88 57.89 -9.43
N GLY A 937 7.45 57.81 -10.63
CA GLY A 937 7.29 58.82 -11.66
C GLY A 937 6.50 58.44 -12.91
N ARG A 938 6.24 57.17 -13.15
CA ARG A 938 5.51 56.72 -14.35
C ARG A 938 4.07 56.35 -14.02
N ALA A 939 3.17 57.28 -14.32
CA ALA A 939 1.77 56.96 -14.51
C ALA A 939 1.66 56.25 -15.88
N THR A 940 1.65 54.91 -15.87
CA THR A 940 1.27 54.16 -17.07
C THR A 940 -0.24 54.12 -17.18
N SER A 941 -0.77 54.17 -18.40
CA SER A 941 -2.20 54.12 -18.72
C SER A 941 -2.91 52.96 -18.00
N ASP A 942 -4.15 53.17 -17.63
CA ASP A 942 -5.06 52.30 -16.90
C ASP A 942 -5.26 50.91 -17.51
N VAL A 943 -4.28 50.00 -17.37
CA VAL A 943 -4.47 48.58 -17.72
C VAL A 943 -4.71 47.80 -16.45
N ALA A 944 -5.98 47.54 -16.18
CA ALA A 944 -6.40 46.84 -14.96
C ALA A 944 -5.89 45.38 -14.88
N ARG A 945 -5.76 44.73 -16.02
CA ARG A 945 -5.18 43.41 -16.18
C ARG A 945 -4.68 43.32 -17.62
N LEU A 946 -3.38 43.08 -17.76
CA LEU A 946 -2.80 42.83 -19.06
C LEU A 946 -2.41 41.36 -19.15
N VAL A 947 -3.02 40.64 -20.06
CA VAL A 947 -2.52 39.33 -20.51
C VAL A 947 -2.37 39.46 -22.02
N GLU A 948 -1.13 39.65 -22.50
CA GLU A 948 -0.83 39.80 -23.90
C GLU A 948 0.10 38.66 -24.32
N ILE A 949 -0.32 37.88 -25.31
CA ILE A 949 0.44 36.76 -25.86
C ILE A 949 1.30 37.25 -27.02
N GLN A 950 2.61 37.06 -26.91
CA GLN A 950 3.56 37.40 -27.94
C GLN A 950 4.17 36.12 -28.53
N SER A 951 3.74 35.73 -29.73
CA SER A 951 4.13 34.47 -30.35
C SER A 951 5.57 34.45 -30.89
N ASP A 952 6.18 35.60 -31.16
CA ASP A 952 7.50 35.71 -31.78
C ASP A 952 8.49 36.53 -30.94
N ALA A 953 8.28 36.62 -29.63
CA ALA A 953 9.19 37.35 -28.76
C ALA A 953 10.58 36.70 -28.73
N GLU A 954 11.63 37.52 -28.78
CA GLU A 954 13.00 37.03 -28.60
C GLU A 954 13.15 36.36 -27.23
N PRO A 955 13.93 35.27 -27.11
CA PRO A 955 14.19 34.63 -25.84
C PRO A 955 14.73 35.62 -24.81
N PHE A 956 14.30 35.50 -23.55
CA PHE A 956 14.92 36.27 -22.49
C PHE A 956 16.41 35.91 -22.39
N SER A 957 17.29 36.92 -22.41
CA SER A 957 18.69 36.69 -22.08
C SER A 957 18.85 36.57 -20.58
N GLY A 958 18.73 35.34 -20.10
CA GLY A 958 19.00 35.01 -18.73
C GLY A 958 17.80 35.19 -17.79
N VAL A 959 17.35 34.10 -17.24
CA VAL A 959 16.35 34.03 -16.12
C VAL A 959 16.93 34.59 -14.83
N PHE A 960 18.24 34.62 -14.72
CA PHE A 960 18.97 35.12 -13.56
C PHE A 960 19.81 36.34 -14.01
N PRO A 961 19.58 37.53 -13.42
CA PRO A 961 20.50 38.65 -13.59
C PRO A 961 21.92 38.22 -13.23
N SER A 962 22.93 38.75 -13.93
CA SER A 962 24.34 38.43 -13.70
C SER A 962 24.81 38.77 -12.28
N ASP A 963 24.05 39.54 -11.53
CA ASP A 963 24.26 39.94 -10.16
C ASP A 963 23.31 39.22 -9.15
N TRP A 964 22.55 38.19 -9.60
CA TRP A 964 21.70 37.41 -8.75
C TRP A 964 22.56 36.49 -7.89
N GLU A 965 22.70 36.83 -6.62
CA GLU A 965 23.18 35.91 -5.63
C GLU A 965 21.98 35.08 -5.10
N PRO A 966 22.05 33.74 -5.13
CA PRO A 966 21.04 32.92 -4.47
C PRO A 966 20.93 33.38 -3.00
N PRO A 967 19.71 33.43 -2.43
CA PRO A 967 19.58 33.77 -1.03
C PRO A 967 20.56 32.92 -0.22
N ARG A 968 21.36 33.53 0.65
CA ARG A 968 22.40 32.86 1.46
C ARG A 968 21.87 31.69 2.34
N THR A 969 20.57 31.47 2.31
CA THR A 969 19.85 30.39 2.97
C THR A 969 19.81 29.07 2.22
N SER A 970 20.19 29.04 0.93
CA SER A 970 20.31 27.82 0.12
C SER A 970 21.57 27.94 -0.73
N ALA A 971 22.71 27.55 -0.22
CA ALA A 971 23.88 27.37 -1.06
C ALA A 971 23.65 26.14 -1.94
N ILE A 972 23.27 26.39 -3.20
CA ILE A 972 23.36 25.38 -4.25
C ILE A 972 24.78 25.53 -4.80
N VAL A 973 25.63 24.56 -4.53
CA VAL A 973 26.95 24.46 -5.12
C VAL A 973 26.81 23.58 -6.36
N VAL A 974 27.13 24.15 -7.51
CA VAL A 974 27.20 23.41 -8.77
C VAL A 974 28.66 23.11 -9.02
N ASP A 975 29.09 21.89 -8.88
CA ASP A 975 30.42 21.44 -9.27
C ASP A 975 30.38 21.00 -10.74
N ASP A 976 31.20 21.67 -11.54
CA ASP A 976 31.42 21.28 -12.94
C ASP A 976 32.36 20.07 -12.95
N LEU A 977 31.85 18.94 -13.38
CA LEU A 977 32.63 17.72 -13.59
C LEU A 977 32.75 17.47 -15.11
N ASP A 978 33.91 16.98 -15.56
CA ASP A 978 34.12 16.61 -16.96
C ASP A 978 32.97 15.71 -17.46
N GLY A 979 32.01 16.31 -18.15
CA GLY A 979 30.84 15.63 -18.75
C GLY A 979 29.54 15.71 -17.94
N GLY A 980 29.38 16.61 -16.97
CA GLY A 980 28.12 16.83 -16.27
C GLY A 980 28.24 17.78 -15.08
N PHE A 981 27.09 18.16 -14.48
CA PHE A 981 27.03 18.99 -13.29
C PHE A 981 26.55 18.19 -12.08
N VAL A 982 27.18 18.38 -10.93
CA VAL A 982 26.67 17.88 -9.65
C VAL A 982 26.15 19.06 -8.84
N VAL A 983 24.89 19.03 -8.50
CA VAL A 983 24.24 20.04 -7.68
C VAL A 983 24.21 19.58 -6.22
N HIS A 984 24.92 20.29 -5.34
CA HIS A 984 24.89 20.07 -3.89
C HIS A 984 24.03 21.14 -3.22
N SER A 985 23.15 20.72 -2.33
CA SER A 985 22.42 21.64 -1.44
C SER A 985 22.83 21.39 0.01
N ASP A 986 23.40 22.42 0.65
CA ASP A 986 23.84 22.36 2.04
C ASP A 986 22.69 22.33 3.07
N ARG A 987 21.44 22.58 2.63
CA ARG A 987 20.28 22.63 3.52
C ARG A 987 19.14 21.74 3.06
N LEU A 988 19.22 20.51 3.45
CA LEU A 988 18.13 19.51 3.34
C LEU A 988 17.02 19.66 4.37
N MET A 989 17.14 20.60 5.31
CA MET A 989 16.36 20.59 6.55
C MET A 989 15.86 21.95 7.05
N ASP A 990 15.75 22.94 6.20
CA ASP A 990 15.04 24.15 6.62
C ASP A 990 13.58 24.07 6.19
N GLY A 991 12.68 23.97 7.15
CA GLY A 991 11.25 23.65 7.09
C GLY A 991 10.36 24.46 6.15
N SER A 992 10.89 24.96 5.03
CA SER A 992 10.10 25.36 3.88
C SER A 992 9.77 24.11 3.05
N MET A 993 8.60 23.59 3.27
CA MET A 993 8.03 22.51 2.49
C MET A 993 8.11 22.81 1.01
N GLY A 994 8.79 21.99 0.28
CA GLY A 994 8.79 21.96 -1.18
C GLY A 994 10.17 22.12 -1.79
N GLY A 995 10.69 21.09 -2.35
CA GLY A 995 11.59 21.15 -3.46
C GLY A 995 13.07 20.92 -3.25
N ALA A 996 13.61 20.94 -2.04
CA ALA A 996 15.03 20.65 -1.85
C ALA A 996 15.37 19.15 -1.92
N ALA A 997 14.41 18.26 -1.66
CA ALA A 997 14.64 16.83 -1.71
C ALA A 997 14.75 16.27 -3.15
N ASP A 998 14.14 16.94 -4.12
CA ASP A 998 14.11 16.49 -5.52
C ASP A 998 15.32 16.91 -6.36
N LEU A 999 16.14 17.84 -5.85
CA LEU A 999 17.36 18.29 -6.54
C LEU A 999 18.58 17.38 -6.26
N GLN A 1000 18.48 16.45 -5.31
CA GLN A 1000 19.53 15.48 -5.06
C GLN A 1000 19.44 14.29 -6.00
N GLY A 1001 20.20 14.32 -7.04
CA GLY A 1001 20.34 13.21 -7.99
C GLY A 1001 20.08 13.57 -9.45
N LEU A 1002 19.85 14.84 -9.75
CA LEU A 1002 19.90 15.32 -11.13
C LEU A 1002 21.36 15.25 -11.62
N LYS A 1003 21.71 14.16 -12.31
CA LYS A 1003 22.76 14.21 -13.33
C LYS A 1003 22.12 14.90 -14.54
N LEU A 1004 22.46 16.13 -14.73
CA LEU A 1004 22.25 16.78 -16.02
C LEU A 1004 23.36 16.28 -16.94
N ASP A 1005 23.08 15.30 -17.77
CA ASP A 1005 23.98 14.91 -18.89
C ASP A 1005 23.91 15.96 -19.97
#